data_648142bc2c415c7dbe9dbe5a7ac4bbd0
#
_entry.id   648142bc2c415c7dbe9dbe5a7ac4bbd0
#
_cell.length_a   1.000
_cell.length_b   1.000
_cell.length_c   1.000
_cell.angle_alpha   90.00
_cell.angle_beta   90.00
_cell.angle_gamma   90.00
#
_symmetry.space_group_name_H-M   'P 1'
#
loop_
_entity.id
_entity.type
_entity.pdbx_description
1 polymer ?
#
loop_
_entity_poly.entity_id
_entity_poly.type
_entity_poly.pdbx_seq_one_letter_code
_entity_poly.pdbx_strand_id
1 'polypeptide(L)'
;MSKKIKKINSKKVSVSLKRAASKEVSVSKKTSDGGYDAKQITVLEGLEPVRRRPAMYIGSTGSQGLHHMIWECVDNAIDEAIPGYCTEIEVELLPKDMVRVSDNGRGIPIDLHKQTGRSALEVVMTKLHAGAKFGQGVYKVSGGLHGVGVSVVNALSSYTRAEVKRDGKLWVQEYKTGQPLKKVKAIGPAKGTGTTIIFQADPKVFDKVEFSWETIISHLRQQAYLTKGVKIKLINKREATQPKSYSFYFEGGVASYVRYLNRTNELQHQNIFYVQKQVEPEGDRGTGIFVEIAFQYTVDYKESLFGFANNIHTTEGGMHIVGFRAALTRVLNNFAREKQYLKEKDDNLSGDDAREGLTAVISVRLANPQFEGQTKARLGNNEARSAVESVLSTALKNFLEENPKDAQGIIEKCLLAAKARQAARTARDAVLRKGVLDSLSLPGKLADCSSKDPSKSELYIVEGDSAGGSCKMGRDRTYQAVLPLRGKILNTERSRLDKILENQELKSLIIALGTNIGEQFDISDLRYHKIIIMADADSDGMHIKTLLLTFLYRYFPEIVRQGYVYVAQPPLYRIQKGKETVYVYSDDEKEKILSGGKQFKIKSSSRKQAGVKMAVKGFKVKSIEGAGDEEAETDSEEIKDEEKNKIAGVNIQRYKGLGEMNPEELFETTMDPQKRVLKRVEFEDSAKVDEIFEILMGKEVGPRKIFIQAHAKTVKNLDV
;
A
#
# COMPACT_ATOMS: atom_id res chain seq x y z
N MET A 1 5.23 56.44 -43.35
CA MET A 1 6.65 56.57 -43.76
C MET A 1 7.25 55.18 -43.68
N SER A 2 7.21 54.36 -44.66
CA SER A 2 7.97 54.13 -45.86
C SER A 2 9.50 54.05 -45.64
N LYS A 3 10.07 52.88 -45.88
CA LYS A 3 11.16 52.49 -46.80
C LYS A 3 11.82 51.21 -46.36
N LYS A 4 11.70 50.14 -47.13
CA LYS A 4 12.54 49.56 -48.21
C LYS A 4 13.71 48.71 -47.69
N ILE A 5 13.62 47.42 -47.85
CA ILE A 5 14.19 46.43 -48.79
C ILE A 5 15.69 46.63 -49.07
N LYS A 6 16.50 45.53 -48.86
CA LYS A 6 17.41 45.03 -49.90
C LYS A 6 17.83 43.57 -49.66
N LYS A 7 17.59 42.76 -50.68
CA LYS A 7 18.20 41.45 -50.97
C LYS A 7 19.65 41.64 -51.36
N ILE A 8 20.54 40.69 -50.96
CA ILE A 8 21.75 40.40 -51.74
C ILE A 8 21.95 38.88 -51.81
N ASN A 9 22.13 38.43 -53.04
CA ASN A 9 22.36 37.07 -53.52
C ASN A 9 23.83 36.63 -53.45
N SER A 10 23.97 35.35 -53.27
CA SER A 10 24.92 34.38 -53.88
C SER A 10 26.39 34.73 -54.10
N LYS A 11 27.27 33.81 -53.69
CA LYS A 11 28.23 33.21 -54.70
C LYS A 11 28.87 31.94 -54.10
N LYS A 12 28.83 30.88 -54.91
CA LYS A 12 29.60 29.65 -54.77
C LYS A 12 31.10 29.98 -54.92
N VAL A 13 31.93 29.34 -54.09
CA VAL A 13 33.33 29.10 -54.41
C VAL A 13 33.68 27.68 -54.11
N SER A 14 33.95 26.95 -55.20
CA SER A 14 34.56 25.60 -55.15
C SER A 14 36.07 25.77 -55.09
N VAL A 15 36.75 25.13 -54.22
CA VAL A 15 38.22 24.92 -54.31
C VAL A 15 38.51 23.43 -54.05
N SER A 16 39.02 22.80 -55.09
CA SER A 16 39.66 21.52 -55.15
C SER A 16 41.12 21.66 -54.69
N LEU A 17 41.63 20.75 -53.85
CA LEU A 17 43.06 20.45 -53.77
C LEU A 17 43.33 19.05 -53.18
N LYS A 18 43.73 18.19 -54.08
CA LYS A 18 44.85 17.22 -54.17
C LYS A 18 45.30 16.45 -52.93
N ARG A 19 45.29 15.14 -53.18
CA ARG A 19 45.98 14.02 -52.54
C ARG A 19 47.38 14.34 -52.06
N ALA A 20 47.68 13.84 -50.81
CA ALA A 20 48.99 13.27 -50.48
C ALA A 20 48.77 12.04 -49.61
N ALA A 21 49.33 10.94 -50.07
CA ALA A 21 49.28 9.64 -49.41
C ALA A 21 50.35 9.56 -48.32
N SER A 22 50.05 9.02 -47.16
CA SER A 22 51.03 8.40 -46.27
C SER A 22 50.37 7.34 -45.36
N LYS A 23 50.76 6.15 -45.65
CA LYS A 23 50.93 4.93 -44.83
C LYS A 23 50.02 4.65 -43.62
N GLU A 24 49.36 3.55 -43.79
CA GLU A 24 48.66 2.75 -42.76
C GLU A 24 49.56 2.38 -41.56
N VAL A 25 49.04 2.63 -40.37
CA VAL A 25 49.34 1.83 -39.19
C VAL A 25 48.01 1.31 -38.63
N SER A 26 47.81 0.04 -38.83
CA SER A 26 46.65 -0.70 -38.33
C SER A 26 46.74 -0.83 -36.82
N VAL A 27 45.84 -0.14 -36.09
CA VAL A 27 45.50 -0.47 -34.71
C VAL A 27 44.04 -0.88 -34.67
N SER A 28 43.84 -2.15 -34.66
CA SER A 28 42.52 -2.77 -34.45
C SER A 28 42.03 -2.49 -33.01
N LYS A 29 41.21 -1.48 -32.81
CA LYS A 29 40.33 -1.37 -31.66
C LYS A 29 38.95 -1.77 -32.11
N LYS A 30 38.52 -3.01 -31.84
CA LYS A 30 37.15 -3.42 -31.78
C LYS A 30 36.52 -2.74 -30.56
N THR A 31 35.97 -1.56 -30.71
CA THR A 31 34.91 -1.04 -29.86
C THR A 31 33.61 -1.55 -30.49
N SER A 32 32.99 -2.53 -29.82
CA SER A 32 31.60 -2.91 -30.07
C SER A 32 30.71 -1.78 -29.53
N ASP A 33 30.64 -0.69 -30.33
CA ASP A 33 29.63 0.33 -30.12
C ASP A 33 28.32 -0.30 -30.61
N GLY A 34 27.47 -0.68 -29.69
CA GLY A 34 26.10 -1.13 -29.94
C GLY A 34 25.30 0.07 -30.48
N GLY A 35 25.52 0.40 -31.73
CA GLY A 35 24.85 1.51 -32.39
C GLY A 35 23.34 1.36 -32.25
N TYR A 36 22.69 2.31 -31.57
CA TYR A 36 21.23 2.45 -31.55
C TYR A 36 20.76 2.79 -32.96
N ASP A 37 20.22 1.78 -33.67
CA ASP A 37 19.80 1.86 -35.07
C ASP A 37 18.27 1.67 -35.18
N ALA A 38 17.66 2.20 -36.21
CA ALA A 38 16.23 2.04 -36.50
C ALA A 38 15.75 0.58 -36.51
N LYS A 39 16.63 -0.38 -36.77
CA LYS A 39 16.37 -1.81 -36.71
C LYS A 39 16.08 -2.32 -35.28
N GLN A 40 16.47 -1.57 -34.27
CA GLN A 40 16.23 -1.90 -32.87
C GLN A 40 14.89 -1.36 -32.35
N ILE A 41 14.23 -0.49 -33.14
CA ILE A 41 12.91 0.02 -32.81
C ILE A 41 11.88 -1.04 -33.21
N THR A 42 11.28 -1.70 -32.21
CA THR A 42 10.21 -2.70 -32.42
C THR A 42 8.86 -2.03 -32.25
N VAL A 43 8.03 -2.06 -33.28
CA VAL A 43 6.63 -1.63 -33.22
C VAL A 43 5.78 -2.85 -32.87
N LEU A 44 5.05 -2.75 -31.75
CA LEU A 44 4.13 -3.81 -31.30
C LEU A 44 2.71 -3.45 -31.71
N GLU A 45 1.96 -4.40 -32.27
CA GLU A 45 0.58 -4.19 -32.70
C GLU A 45 -0.42 -4.97 -31.83
N GLY A 46 -1.68 -4.50 -31.82
CA GLY A 46 -2.79 -5.17 -31.14
C GLY A 46 -2.64 -5.24 -29.62
N LEU A 47 -2.70 -6.46 -29.05
CA LEU A 47 -2.61 -6.71 -27.61
C LEU A 47 -1.21 -7.20 -27.16
N GLU A 48 -0.25 -7.28 -28.06
CA GLU A 48 1.12 -7.72 -27.73
C GLU A 48 1.83 -6.79 -26.74
N PRO A 49 1.71 -5.43 -26.82
CA PRO A 49 2.27 -4.52 -25.83
C PRO A 49 1.81 -4.82 -24.41
N VAL A 50 0.55 -5.20 -24.22
CA VAL A 50 -0.04 -5.55 -22.92
C VAL A 50 0.63 -6.81 -22.35
N ARG A 51 0.82 -7.83 -23.17
CA ARG A 51 1.47 -9.08 -22.72
C ARG A 51 2.96 -8.91 -22.43
N ARG A 52 3.64 -8.04 -23.17
CA ARG A 52 5.09 -7.77 -22.95
C ARG A 52 5.34 -6.96 -21.69
N ARG A 53 4.46 -6.01 -21.37
CA ARG A 53 4.60 -5.11 -20.20
C ARG A 53 3.28 -4.98 -19.46
N PRO A 54 2.79 -6.07 -18.83
CA PRO A 54 1.49 -6.07 -18.16
C PRO A 54 1.41 -5.05 -17.03
N ALA A 55 2.50 -4.84 -16.29
CA ALA A 55 2.55 -3.86 -15.19
C ALA A 55 2.22 -2.42 -15.62
N MET A 56 2.43 -2.04 -16.89
CA MET A 56 2.01 -0.73 -17.41
C MET A 56 0.48 -0.55 -17.42
N TYR A 57 -0.29 -1.64 -17.46
CA TYR A 57 -1.75 -1.62 -17.60
C TYR A 57 -2.50 -2.02 -16.33
N ILE A 58 -1.91 -2.91 -15.52
CA ILE A 58 -2.54 -3.45 -14.29
C ILE A 58 -1.69 -3.17 -13.03
N GLY A 59 -0.64 -2.35 -13.11
CA GLY A 59 0.20 -1.94 -12.00
C GLY A 59 1.27 -2.97 -11.61
N SER A 60 0.96 -4.26 -11.54
CA SER A 60 1.91 -5.33 -11.19
C SER A 60 1.50 -6.67 -11.79
N THR A 61 2.38 -7.68 -11.74
CA THR A 61 2.06 -9.09 -12.07
C THR A 61 1.81 -9.95 -10.84
N GLY A 62 1.90 -9.36 -9.64
CA GLY A 62 1.56 -10.00 -8.38
C GLY A 62 0.06 -10.02 -8.08
N SER A 63 -0.29 -10.28 -6.82
CA SER A 63 -1.68 -10.40 -6.36
C SER A 63 -2.53 -9.16 -6.68
N GLN A 64 -1.99 -7.95 -6.56
CA GLN A 64 -2.70 -6.71 -6.84
C GLN A 64 -3.14 -6.62 -8.31
N GLY A 65 -2.22 -6.85 -9.25
CA GLY A 65 -2.55 -6.82 -10.69
C GLY A 65 -3.49 -7.96 -11.10
N LEU A 66 -3.39 -9.13 -10.45
CA LEU A 66 -4.33 -10.23 -10.66
C LEU A 66 -5.76 -9.83 -10.30
N HIS A 67 -5.98 -9.20 -9.15
CA HIS A 67 -7.29 -8.72 -8.72
C HIS A 67 -7.78 -7.56 -9.59
N HIS A 68 -6.87 -6.74 -10.11
CA HIS A 68 -7.23 -5.63 -11.01
C HIS A 68 -7.97 -6.10 -12.27
N MET A 69 -7.74 -7.33 -12.75
CA MET A 69 -8.52 -7.91 -13.86
C MET A 69 -10.00 -8.05 -13.51
N ILE A 70 -10.33 -8.37 -12.25
CA ILE A 70 -11.75 -8.39 -11.79
C ILE A 70 -12.29 -6.96 -11.76
N TRP A 71 -11.49 -6.01 -11.24
CA TRP A 71 -11.91 -4.60 -11.13
C TRP A 71 -12.26 -4.01 -12.48
N GLU A 72 -11.46 -4.24 -13.51
CA GLU A 72 -11.77 -3.75 -14.86
C GLU A 72 -13.10 -4.28 -15.42
N CYS A 73 -13.48 -5.51 -15.10
CA CYS A 73 -14.78 -6.05 -15.47
C CYS A 73 -15.94 -5.46 -14.64
N VAL A 74 -15.73 -5.30 -13.34
CA VAL A 74 -16.72 -4.71 -12.42
C VAL A 74 -16.93 -3.23 -12.71
N ASP A 75 -15.87 -2.47 -12.97
CA ASP A 75 -15.94 -1.05 -13.31
C ASP A 75 -16.74 -0.81 -14.61
N ASN A 76 -16.64 -1.72 -15.58
CA ASN A 76 -17.48 -1.65 -16.77
C ASN A 76 -18.99 -1.84 -16.46
N ALA A 77 -19.30 -2.74 -15.52
CA ALA A 77 -20.67 -2.93 -15.06
C ALA A 77 -21.19 -1.72 -14.24
N ILE A 78 -20.30 -1.11 -13.44
CA ILE A 78 -20.60 0.12 -12.68
C ILE A 78 -20.82 1.30 -13.63
N ASP A 79 -20.06 1.41 -14.72
CA ASP A 79 -20.26 2.45 -15.75
C ASP A 79 -21.65 2.32 -16.42
N GLU A 80 -22.26 1.14 -16.46
CA GLU A 80 -23.69 0.95 -16.84
C GLU A 80 -24.65 1.28 -15.69
N ALA A 81 -24.19 1.12 -14.45
CA ALA A 81 -25.02 1.38 -13.27
C ALA A 81 -25.14 2.89 -12.95
N ILE A 82 -24.08 3.68 -13.16
CA ILE A 82 -24.10 5.13 -12.90
C ILE A 82 -25.24 5.85 -13.66
N PRO A 83 -25.44 5.62 -14.96
CA PRO A 83 -26.59 6.18 -15.67
C PRO A 83 -27.91 5.44 -15.43
N GLY A 84 -27.97 4.41 -14.59
CA GLY A 84 -29.17 3.69 -14.19
C GLY A 84 -29.57 2.50 -15.08
N TYR A 85 -28.72 2.07 -16.00
CA TYR A 85 -29.01 0.93 -16.88
C TYR A 85 -28.74 -0.43 -16.25
N CYS A 86 -27.90 -0.49 -15.22
CA CYS A 86 -27.57 -1.71 -14.49
C CYS A 86 -28.00 -1.59 -13.04
N THR A 87 -28.65 -2.62 -12.53
CA THR A 87 -29.13 -2.71 -11.13
C THR A 87 -28.57 -3.92 -10.38
N GLU A 88 -27.97 -4.86 -11.09
CA GLU A 88 -27.39 -6.06 -10.49
C GLU A 88 -26.08 -6.45 -11.16
N ILE A 89 -25.06 -6.65 -10.35
CA ILE A 89 -23.72 -7.10 -10.76
C ILE A 89 -23.41 -8.39 -9.98
N GLU A 90 -22.96 -9.42 -10.66
CA GLU A 90 -22.60 -10.70 -10.05
C GLU A 90 -21.17 -11.08 -10.39
N VAL A 91 -20.38 -11.38 -9.39
CA VAL A 91 -18.99 -11.88 -9.50
C VAL A 91 -18.95 -13.30 -8.97
N GLU A 92 -18.49 -14.24 -9.76
CA GLU A 92 -18.35 -15.65 -9.38
C GLU A 92 -16.92 -16.10 -9.50
N LEU A 93 -16.41 -16.73 -8.45
CA LEU A 93 -15.16 -17.48 -8.49
C LEU A 93 -15.47 -18.94 -8.82
N LEU A 94 -15.04 -19.37 -9.97
CA LEU A 94 -15.32 -20.70 -10.52
C LEU A 94 -14.12 -21.64 -10.30
N PRO A 95 -14.31 -22.98 -10.42
CA PRO A 95 -13.19 -23.93 -10.41
C PRO A 95 -12.13 -23.59 -11.47
N LYS A 96 -10.89 -24.05 -11.26
CA LYS A 96 -9.71 -23.81 -12.14
C LYS A 96 -9.34 -22.33 -12.25
N ASP A 97 -9.53 -21.56 -11.17
CA ASP A 97 -9.19 -20.14 -11.09
C ASP A 97 -9.82 -19.27 -12.20
N MET A 98 -11.02 -19.67 -12.63
CA MET A 98 -11.83 -18.87 -13.55
C MET A 98 -12.69 -17.89 -12.77
N VAL A 99 -12.87 -16.70 -13.34
CA VAL A 99 -13.74 -15.66 -12.80
C VAL A 99 -14.82 -15.35 -13.81
N ARG A 100 -16.06 -15.19 -13.35
CA ARG A 100 -17.21 -14.72 -14.12
C ARG A 100 -17.73 -13.43 -13.52
N VAL A 101 -17.81 -12.40 -14.32
CA VAL A 101 -18.43 -11.11 -13.95
C VAL A 101 -19.60 -10.89 -14.91
N SER A 102 -20.80 -10.68 -14.37
CA SER A 102 -21.99 -10.43 -15.15
C SER A 102 -22.78 -9.22 -14.63
N ASP A 103 -23.37 -8.48 -15.55
CA ASP A 103 -24.26 -7.36 -15.29
C ASP A 103 -25.59 -7.53 -16.03
N ASN A 104 -26.59 -6.77 -15.60
CA ASN A 104 -27.87 -6.65 -16.28
C ASN A 104 -28.04 -5.30 -17.01
N GLY A 105 -26.94 -4.68 -17.44
CA GLY A 105 -26.91 -3.44 -18.20
C GLY A 105 -27.41 -3.60 -19.64
N ARG A 106 -27.10 -2.63 -20.51
CA ARG A 106 -27.56 -2.63 -21.92
C ARG A 106 -26.94 -3.71 -22.80
N GLY A 107 -25.82 -4.30 -22.37
CA GLY A 107 -25.03 -5.23 -23.16
C GLY A 107 -24.16 -4.55 -24.22
N ILE A 108 -22.93 -5.03 -24.40
CA ILE A 108 -22.00 -4.51 -25.41
C ILE A 108 -22.63 -4.64 -26.81
N PRO A 109 -22.58 -3.59 -27.70
CA PRO A 109 -23.06 -3.69 -29.05
C PRO A 109 -22.40 -4.82 -29.83
N ILE A 110 -23.18 -5.50 -30.70
CA ILE A 110 -22.75 -6.64 -31.52
C ILE A 110 -22.70 -6.31 -32.99
N ASP A 111 -23.24 -5.15 -33.37
CA ASP A 111 -23.28 -4.69 -34.77
C ASP A 111 -21.86 -4.54 -35.34
N LEU A 112 -21.78 -4.58 -36.69
CA LEU A 112 -20.49 -4.38 -37.38
C LEU A 112 -20.02 -2.94 -37.22
N HIS A 113 -18.81 -2.76 -36.70
CA HIS A 113 -18.16 -1.47 -36.59
C HIS A 113 -17.70 -1.00 -37.98
N LYS A 114 -18.19 0.16 -38.44
CA LYS A 114 -18.03 0.66 -39.81
C LYS A 114 -16.57 0.75 -40.28
N GLN A 115 -15.63 1.13 -39.40
CA GLN A 115 -14.20 1.28 -39.77
C GLN A 115 -13.43 -0.02 -39.82
N THR A 116 -13.82 -1.02 -38.97
CA THR A 116 -13.02 -2.24 -38.82
C THR A 116 -13.64 -3.45 -39.51
N GLY A 117 -14.91 -3.40 -39.91
CA GLY A 117 -15.64 -4.53 -40.47
C GLY A 117 -15.84 -5.72 -39.52
N ARG A 118 -15.52 -5.54 -38.22
CA ARG A 118 -15.67 -6.53 -37.15
C ARG A 118 -16.84 -6.17 -36.26
N SER A 119 -17.36 -7.13 -35.48
CA SER A 119 -18.39 -6.79 -34.48
C SER A 119 -17.83 -5.82 -33.42
N ALA A 120 -18.68 -4.92 -32.93
CA ALA A 120 -18.26 -4.00 -31.87
C ALA A 120 -17.74 -4.75 -30.62
N LEU A 121 -18.34 -5.89 -30.26
CA LEU A 121 -17.83 -6.78 -29.22
C LEU A 121 -16.38 -7.19 -29.49
N GLU A 122 -16.07 -7.69 -30.70
CA GLU A 122 -14.70 -8.08 -31.05
C GLU A 122 -13.73 -6.89 -30.99
N VAL A 123 -14.16 -5.72 -31.44
CA VAL A 123 -13.33 -4.51 -31.39
C VAL A 123 -13.00 -4.13 -29.94
N VAL A 124 -13.99 -4.09 -29.07
CA VAL A 124 -13.79 -3.76 -27.64
C VAL A 124 -12.90 -4.78 -26.93
N MET A 125 -13.01 -6.05 -27.29
CA MET A 125 -12.22 -7.13 -26.68
C MET A 125 -10.78 -7.23 -27.21
N THR A 126 -10.49 -6.73 -28.43
CA THR A 126 -9.20 -6.98 -29.12
C THR A 126 -8.42 -5.73 -29.52
N LYS A 127 -8.99 -4.55 -29.37
CA LYS A 127 -8.33 -3.30 -29.71
C LYS A 127 -8.17 -2.44 -28.46
N LEU A 128 -6.97 -1.90 -28.27
CA LEU A 128 -6.72 -0.86 -27.27
C LEU A 128 -7.34 0.45 -27.77
N HIS A 129 -7.75 1.30 -26.83
CA HIS A 129 -8.34 2.61 -27.08
C HIS A 129 -9.60 2.54 -27.97
N ALA A 130 -10.39 1.48 -27.76
CA ALA A 130 -11.67 1.27 -28.45
C ALA A 130 -12.82 1.22 -27.43
N GLY A 131 -13.87 1.99 -27.67
CA GLY A 131 -15.07 1.97 -26.81
C GLY A 131 -15.93 3.22 -26.98
N ALA A 132 -17.18 3.12 -26.53
CA ALA A 132 -18.16 4.23 -26.61
C ALA A 132 -17.87 5.37 -25.60
N LYS A 133 -16.89 5.19 -24.73
CA LYS A 133 -16.51 6.15 -23.67
C LYS A 133 -15.66 7.32 -24.20
N PHE A 134 -15.16 7.25 -25.45
CA PHE A 134 -14.44 8.36 -26.10
C PHE A 134 -15.38 9.39 -26.76
N GLY A 135 -16.65 9.05 -26.98
CA GLY A 135 -17.62 9.95 -27.61
C GLY A 135 -18.50 10.66 -26.57
N GLN A 136 -18.84 11.91 -26.83
CA GLN A 136 -19.64 12.75 -25.91
C GLN A 136 -21.13 12.32 -25.77
N GLY A 137 -21.57 11.22 -26.41
CA GLY A 137 -23.00 10.94 -26.55
C GLY A 137 -23.59 9.88 -25.61
N VAL A 138 -22.84 8.83 -25.23
CA VAL A 138 -23.40 7.63 -24.57
C VAL A 138 -23.11 7.57 -23.08
N TYR A 139 -21.93 7.96 -22.66
CA TYR A 139 -21.53 8.01 -21.26
C TYR A 139 -21.10 9.44 -20.92
N LYS A 140 -21.92 10.15 -20.12
CA LYS A 140 -21.57 11.48 -19.61
C LYS A 140 -20.50 11.42 -18.53
N VAL A 141 -20.46 10.33 -17.75
CA VAL A 141 -19.51 10.07 -16.68
C VAL A 141 -19.15 8.59 -16.75
N SER A 142 -17.87 8.26 -16.67
CA SER A 142 -17.39 6.88 -16.58
C SER A 142 -16.08 6.79 -15.81
N GLY A 143 -15.83 5.67 -15.14
CA GLY A 143 -14.56 5.34 -14.51
C GLY A 143 -13.52 4.84 -15.53
N GLY A 144 -13.97 4.13 -16.54
CA GLY A 144 -13.14 3.62 -17.65
C GLY A 144 -12.86 4.67 -18.70
N LEU A 145 -11.73 5.37 -18.64
CA LEU A 145 -11.37 6.48 -19.51
C LEU A 145 -10.59 6.06 -20.76
N HIS A 146 -9.77 5.02 -20.62
CA HIS A 146 -8.75 4.71 -21.64
C HIS A 146 -9.24 3.71 -22.70
N GLY A 147 -10.41 3.09 -22.51
CA GLY A 147 -10.96 2.08 -23.44
C GLY A 147 -10.03 0.86 -23.59
N VAL A 148 -9.35 0.47 -22.50
CA VAL A 148 -8.38 -0.64 -22.52
C VAL A 148 -8.75 -1.77 -21.56
N GLY A 149 -9.57 -1.56 -20.53
CA GLY A 149 -9.77 -2.49 -19.43
C GLY A 149 -10.08 -3.93 -19.84
N VAL A 150 -11.21 -4.14 -20.51
CA VAL A 150 -11.60 -5.51 -20.91
C VAL A 150 -10.68 -6.11 -21.97
N SER A 151 -10.07 -5.31 -22.85
CA SER A 151 -9.07 -5.80 -23.79
C SER A 151 -7.76 -6.20 -23.10
N VAL A 152 -7.39 -5.54 -21.99
CA VAL A 152 -6.28 -5.93 -21.12
C VAL A 152 -6.60 -7.25 -20.41
N VAL A 153 -7.80 -7.41 -19.86
CA VAL A 153 -8.25 -8.69 -19.27
C VAL A 153 -8.15 -9.83 -20.28
N ASN A 154 -8.62 -9.60 -21.50
CA ASN A 154 -8.53 -10.58 -22.58
C ASN A 154 -7.08 -10.91 -22.96
N ALA A 155 -6.20 -9.91 -23.06
CA ALA A 155 -4.80 -10.08 -23.39
C ALA A 155 -4.02 -10.89 -22.34
N LEU A 156 -4.32 -10.69 -21.05
CA LEU A 156 -3.64 -11.32 -19.92
C LEU A 156 -4.29 -12.63 -19.45
N SER A 157 -5.31 -13.11 -20.18
CA SER A 157 -5.99 -14.37 -19.91
C SER A 157 -5.55 -15.45 -20.87
N SER A 158 -5.41 -16.68 -20.38
CA SER A 158 -5.24 -17.88 -21.18
C SER A 158 -6.51 -18.23 -21.97
N TYR A 159 -7.67 -17.91 -21.41
CA TYR A 159 -8.99 -18.08 -22.01
C TYR A 159 -9.91 -16.94 -21.56
N THR A 160 -10.72 -16.43 -22.50
CA THR A 160 -11.78 -15.47 -22.22
C THR A 160 -13.01 -15.82 -23.03
N ARG A 161 -14.19 -15.67 -22.42
CA ARG A 161 -15.50 -15.84 -23.08
C ARG A 161 -16.37 -14.63 -22.73
N ALA A 162 -16.82 -13.93 -23.75
CA ALA A 162 -17.77 -12.85 -23.65
C ALA A 162 -19.16 -13.33 -24.09
N GLU A 163 -20.16 -13.12 -23.22
CA GLU A 163 -21.56 -13.42 -23.49
C GLU A 163 -22.35 -12.12 -23.40
N VAL A 164 -23.16 -11.83 -24.39
CA VAL A 164 -23.97 -10.61 -24.44
C VAL A 164 -25.43 -10.96 -24.69
N LYS A 165 -26.30 -10.57 -23.77
CA LYS A 165 -27.75 -10.60 -23.94
C LYS A 165 -28.20 -9.30 -24.57
N ARG A 166 -28.60 -9.35 -25.84
CA ARG A 166 -29.02 -8.17 -26.59
C ARG A 166 -29.94 -8.55 -27.73
N ASP A 167 -30.93 -7.73 -28.01
CA ASP A 167 -31.92 -7.88 -29.11
C ASP A 167 -32.62 -9.26 -29.06
N GLY A 168 -32.98 -9.73 -27.85
CA GLY A 168 -33.68 -10.98 -27.61
C GLY A 168 -32.84 -12.24 -27.80
N LYS A 169 -31.52 -12.12 -28.01
CA LYS A 169 -30.61 -13.23 -28.27
C LYS A 169 -29.41 -13.21 -27.30
N LEU A 170 -28.86 -14.41 -27.07
CA LEU A 170 -27.59 -14.58 -26.38
C LEU A 170 -26.48 -14.75 -27.43
N TRP A 171 -25.57 -13.77 -27.43
CA TRP A 171 -24.42 -13.73 -28.31
C TRP A 171 -23.16 -14.15 -27.55
N VAL A 172 -22.29 -14.91 -28.19
CA VAL A 172 -21.07 -15.44 -27.57
C VAL A 172 -19.89 -15.30 -28.52
N GLN A 173 -18.76 -14.90 -27.94
CA GLN A 173 -17.44 -14.96 -28.59
C GLN A 173 -16.37 -15.40 -27.57
N GLU A 174 -15.50 -16.29 -28.04
CA GLU A 174 -14.43 -16.88 -27.22
C GLU A 174 -13.06 -16.44 -27.74
N TYR A 175 -12.11 -16.31 -26.82
CA TYR A 175 -10.77 -15.83 -27.09
C TYR A 175 -9.73 -16.71 -26.40
N LYS A 176 -8.56 -16.80 -26.99
CA LYS A 176 -7.38 -17.43 -26.39
C LYS A 176 -6.23 -16.45 -26.46
N THR A 177 -5.67 -16.09 -25.30
CA THR A 177 -4.54 -15.15 -25.20
C THR A 177 -4.76 -13.86 -26.01
N GLY A 178 -5.96 -13.27 -25.90
CA GLY A 178 -6.35 -12.04 -26.60
C GLY A 178 -6.82 -12.21 -28.05
N GLN A 179 -6.69 -13.41 -28.65
CA GLN A 179 -7.09 -13.65 -30.04
C GLN A 179 -8.46 -14.33 -30.13
N PRO A 180 -9.36 -13.86 -31.00
CA PRO A 180 -10.68 -14.46 -31.16
C PRO A 180 -10.55 -15.86 -31.80
N LEU A 181 -11.19 -16.85 -31.18
CA LEU A 181 -11.23 -18.24 -31.72
C LEU A 181 -12.20 -18.36 -32.88
N LYS A 182 -13.33 -17.66 -32.80
CA LYS A 182 -14.38 -17.66 -33.84
C LYS A 182 -15.05 -16.28 -33.86
N LYS A 183 -15.77 -15.97 -34.91
CA LYS A 183 -16.64 -14.79 -34.99
C LYS A 183 -17.77 -14.88 -33.96
N VAL A 184 -18.27 -13.73 -33.50
CA VAL A 184 -19.43 -13.65 -32.64
C VAL A 184 -20.63 -14.41 -33.26
N LYS A 185 -21.35 -15.19 -32.48
CA LYS A 185 -22.53 -15.94 -32.92
C LYS A 185 -23.65 -15.90 -31.88
N ALA A 186 -24.89 -15.88 -32.32
CA ALA A 186 -26.03 -16.14 -31.46
C ALA A 186 -26.13 -17.66 -31.17
N ILE A 187 -26.32 -18.00 -29.90
CA ILE A 187 -26.42 -19.40 -29.45
C ILE A 187 -27.84 -19.77 -28.99
N GLY A 188 -28.72 -18.78 -28.82
CA GLY A 188 -30.12 -19.01 -28.43
C GLY A 188 -30.85 -17.72 -28.11
N PRO A 189 -32.15 -17.83 -27.80
CA PRO A 189 -32.93 -16.69 -27.30
C PRO A 189 -32.51 -16.32 -25.89
N ALA A 190 -32.59 -15.05 -25.53
CA ALA A 190 -32.29 -14.55 -24.19
C ALA A 190 -33.36 -13.54 -23.74
N LYS A 191 -33.71 -13.57 -22.45
CA LYS A 191 -34.56 -12.54 -21.80
C LYS A 191 -33.65 -11.49 -21.18
N GLY A 192 -34.07 -10.22 -21.30
CA GLY A 192 -33.33 -9.07 -20.74
C GLY A 192 -32.09 -8.72 -21.55
N THR A 193 -31.26 -7.85 -20.97
CA THR A 193 -30.00 -7.37 -21.52
C THR A 193 -28.87 -7.61 -20.52
N GLY A 194 -27.62 -7.45 -20.92
CA GLY A 194 -26.46 -7.53 -20.03
C GLY A 194 -25.23 -8.11 -20.70
N THR A 195 -24.09 -7.96 -20.02
CA THR A 195 -22.81 -8.52 -20.43
C THR A 195 -22.29 -9.48 -19.37
N THR A 196 -21.68 -10.56 -19.83
CA THR A 196 -20.97 -11.51 -18.95
C THR A 196 -19.57 -11.75 -19.54
N ILE A 197 -18.56 -11.51 -18.73
CA ILE A 197 -17.17 -11.81 -19.06
C ILE A 197 -16.70 -12.96 -18.15
N ILE A 198 -16.25 -14.04 -18.76
CA ILE A 198 -15.62 -15.18 -18.08
C ILE A 198 -14.17 -15.20 -18.52
N PHE A 199 -13.25 -15.21 -17.58
CA PHE A 199 -11.83 -15.25 -17.91
C PHE A 199 -11.04 -16.18 -16.98
N GLN A 200 -9.93 -16.67 -17.50
CA GLN A 200 -8.92 -17.43 -16.76
C GLN A 200 -7.58 -16.71 -16.91
N ALA A 201 -7.03 -16.21 -15.82
CA ALA A 201 -5.73 -15.52 -15.85
C ALA A 201 -4.63 -16.44 -16.39
N ASP A 202 -3.69 -15.88 -17.16
CA ASP A 202 -2.61 -16.66 -17.76
C ASP A 202 -1.45 -16.85 -16.75
N PRO A 203 -1.16 -18.11 -16.31
CA PRO A 203 -0.08 -18.38 -15.35
C PRO A 203 1.32 -18.09 -15.91
N LYS A 204 1.45 -17.77 -17.21
CA LYS A 204 2.71 -17.28 -17.81
C LYS A 204 2.94 -15.79 -17.60
N VAL A 205 1.91 -15.07 -17.16
CA VAL A 205 1.95 -13.61 -16.92
C VAL A 205 2.02 -13.30 -15.44
N PHE A 206 1.27 -14.04 -14.63
CA PHE A 206 1.17 -13.82 -13.20
C PHE A 206 2.06 -14.78 -12.42
N ASP A 207 2.76 -14.27 -11.40
CA ASP A 207 3.65 -15.06 -10.54
C ASP A 207 2.90 -16.18 -9.80
N LYS A 208 1.67 -15.89 -9.37
CA LYS A 208 0.74 -16.82 -8.74
C LYS A 208 -0.69 -16.44 -9.10
N VAL A 209 -1.48 -17.42 -9.56
CA VAL A 209 -2.91 -17.21 -9.86
C VAL A 209 -3.72 -17.67 -8.65
N GLU A 210 -3.99 -16.74 -7.72
CA GLU A 210 -4.79 -17.02 -6.53
C GLU A 210 -5.63 -15.79 -6.18
N PHE A 211 -6.95 -15.91 -6.30
CA PHE A 211 -7.88 -14.83 -5.98
C PHE A 211 -8.27 -14.88 -4.50
N SER A 212 -7.92 -13.81 -3.76
CA SER A 212 -8.28 -13.63 -2.35
C SER A 212 -9.75 -13.25 -2.21
N TRP A 213 -10.49 -14.06 -1.44
CA TRP A 213 -11.89 -13.82 -1.14
C TRP A 213 -12.11 -12.52 -0.37
N GLU A 214 -11.27 -12.25 0.62
CA GLU A 214 -11.33 -11.08 1.48
C GLU A 214 -11.08 -9.80 0.70
N THR A 215 -10.09 -9.81 -0.19
CA THR A 215 -9.77 -8.66 -1.06
C THR A 215 -10.95 -8.33 -1.97
N ILE A 216 -11.59 -9.34 -2.54
CA ILE A 216 -12.74 -9.14 -3.44
C ILE A 216 -13.95 -8.63 -2.65
N ILE A 217 -14.26 -9.21 -1.49
CA ILE A 217 -15.33 -8.74 -0.60
C ILE A 217 -15.16 -7.26 -0.26
N SER A 218 -13.96 -6.85 0.15
CA SER A 218 -13.69 -5.48 0.57
C SER A 218 -13.91 -4.50 -0.58
N HIS A 219 -13.40 -4.80 -1.77
CA HIS A 219 -13.58 -3.95 -2.94
C HIS A 219 -15.03 -3.86 -3.40
N LEU A 220 -15.73 -5.01 -3.51
CA LEU A 220 -17.14 -5.02 -3.96
C LEU A 220 -18.08 -4.33 -2.96
N ARG A 221 -17.82 -4.46 -1.66
CA ARG A 221 -18.53 -3.72 -0.62
C ARG A 221 -18.35 -2.22 -0.79
N GLN A 222 -17.12 -1.76 -1.02
CA GLN A 222 -16.80 -0.36 -1.27
C GLN A 222 -17.54 0.16 -2.50
N GLN A 223 -17.52 -0.59 -3.61
CA GLN A 223 -18.22 -0.24 -4.84
C GLN A 223 -19.75 -0.17 -4.64
N ALA A 224 -20.32 -1.06 -3.82
CA ALA A 224 -21.75 -1.04 -3.52
C ALA A 224 -22.16 0.20 -2.70
N TYR A 225 -21.30 0.70 -1.79
CA TYR A 225 -21.55 1.96 -1.10
C TYR A 225 -21.49 3.17 -2.04
N LEU A 226 -20.60 3.17 -3.02
CA LEU A 226 -20.42 4.26 -3.97
C LEU A 226 -21.49 4.28 -5.07
N THR A 227 -22.12 3.12 -5.33
CA THR A 227 -23.13 2.97 -6.39
C THR A 227 -24.47 2.65 -5.76
N LYS A 228 -25.10 3.68 -5.21
CA LYS A 228 -26.39 3.62 -4.51
C LYS A 228 -27.45 2.88 -5.33
N GLY A 229 -28.14 1.94 -4.69
CA GLY A 229 -29.26 1.21 -5.30
C GLY A 229 -28.87 0.08 -6.26
N VAL A 230 -27.57 -0.25 -6.37
CA VAL A 230 -27.07 -1.39 -7.15
C VAL A 230 -26.79 -2.57 -6.23
N LYS A 231 -27.27 -3.74 -6.60
CA LYS A 231 -27.02 -4.98 -5.90
C LYS A 231 -25.76 -5.65 -6.47
N ILE A 232 -24.76 -5.86 -5.64
CA ILE A 232 -23.53 -6.56 -6.01
C ILE A 232 -23.48 -7.89 -5.27
N LYS A 233 -23.38 -9.00 -6.01
CA LYS A 233 -23.25 -10.35 -5.45
C LYS A 233 -21.86 -10.89 -5.70
N LEU A 234 -21.29 -11.57 -4.71
CA LEU A 234 -20.07 -12.35 -4.82
C LEU A 234 -20.37 -13.80 -4.45
N ILE A 235 -20.02 -14.74 -5.31
CA ILE A 235 -20.27 -16.17 -5.12
C ILE A 235 -18.96 -16.95 -5.30
N ASN A 236 -18.59 -17.75 -4.31
CA ASN A 236 -17.46 -18.67 -4.40
C ASN A 236 -17.95 -20.07 -4.77
N LYS A 237 -17.71 -20.48 -6.00
CA LYS A 237 -18.05 -21.83 -6.52
C LYS A 237 -16.81 -22.71 -6.71
N ARG A 238 -15.64 -22.31 -6.17
CA ARG A 238 -14.40 -23.11 -6.28
C ARG A 238 -14.54 -24.47 -5.61
N GLU A 239 -15.28 -24.52 -4.50
CA GLU A 239 -15.63 -25.74 -3.79
C GLU A 239 -17.10 -26.08 -4.07
N ALA A 240 -17.34 -27.20 -4.76
CA ALA A 240 -18.68 -27.57 -5.22
C ALA A 240 -19.68 -27.89 -4.07
N THR A 241 -19.19 -28.27 -2.87
CA THR A 241 -19.99 -28.79 -1.78
C THR A 241 -20.63 -27.72 -0.90
N GLN A 242 -20.07 -26.50 -0.81
CA GLN A 242 -20.61 -25.39 -0.03
C GLN A 242 -20.27 -24.05 -0.68
N PRO A 243 -21.07 -23.57 -1.65
CA PRO A 243 -20.84 -22.25 -2.23
C PRO A 243 -21.09 -21.16 -1.16
N LYS A 244 -20.05 -20.37 -0.88
CA LYS A 244 -20.20 -19.17 -0.04
C LYS A 244 -20.68 -18.02 -0.91
N SER A 245 -21.70 -17.27 -0.45
CA SER A 245 -22.17 -16.10 -1.18
C SER A 245 -22.32 -14.90 -0.26
N TYR A 246 -22.03 -13.71 -0.82
CA TYR A 246 -22.25 -12.40 -0.20
C TYR A 246 -23.02 -11.51 -1.15
N SER A 247 -23.96 -10.72 -0.60
CA SER A 247 -24.70 -9.72 -1.37
C SER A 247 -24.60 -8.37 -0.66
N PHE A 248 -24.31 -7.32 -1.42
CA PHE A 248 -24.21 -5.96 -0.97
C PHE A 248 -25.29 -5.13 -1.66
N TYR A 249 -26.03 -4.32 -0.88
CA TYR A 249 -27.03 -3.37 -1.36
C TYR A 249 -27.19 -2.26 -0.33
N PHE A 250 -26.87 -1.03 -0.70
CA PHE A 250 -26.87 0.10 0.21
C PHE A 250 -27.63 1.30 -0.38
N GLU A 251 -28.80 1.58 0.17
CA GLU A 251 -29.60 2.75 -0.24
C GLU A 251 -29.02 4.07 0.26
N GLY A 252 -28.36 4.05 1.41
CA GLY A 252 -27.76 5.24 2.02
C GLY A 252 -26.42 5.67 1.44
N GLY A 253 -25.90 4.96 0.42
CA GLY A 253 -24.68 5.36 -0.29
C GLY A 253 -23.48 5.64 0.62
N VAL A 254 -22.78 6.75 0.39
CA VAL A 254 -21.57 7.12 1.15
C VAL A 254 -21.85 7.41 2.62
N ALA A 255 -23.08 7.81 3.02
CA ALA A 255 -23.43 7.94 4.43
C ALA A 255 -23.44 6.58 5.14
N SER A 256 -23.95 5.53 4.47
CA SER A 256 -23.87 4.16 4.99
C SER A 256 -22.43 3.66 5.05
N TYR A 257 -21.58 4.13 4.16
CA TYR A 257 -20.15 3.79 4.20
C TYR A 257 -19.46 4.40 5.43
N VAL A 258 -19.70 5.68 5.73
CA VAL A 258 -19.19 6.32 6.96
C VAL A 258 -19.70 5.58 8.21
N ARG A 259 -20.98 5.20 8.26
CA ARG A 259 -21.53 4.41 9.37
C ARG A 259 -20.82 3.05 9.52
N TYR A 260 -20.53 2.39 8.41
CA TYR A 260 -19.79 1.13 8.41
C TYR A 260 -18.36 1.32 8.91
N LEU A 261 -17.67 2.37 8.49
CA LEU A 261 -16.29 2.68 8.93
C LEU A 261 -16.24 2.96 10.43
N ASN A 262 -17.26 3.63 10.97
CA ASN A 262 -17.33 4.00 12.39
C ASN A 262 -18.05 2.95 13.27
N ARG A 263 -18.41 1.77 12.74
CA ARG A 263 -19.21 0.78 13.48
C ARG A 263 -18.59 0.29 14.80
N THR A 264 -17.28 0.40 14.92
CA THR A 264 -16.50 -0.01 16.11
C THR A 264 -15.94 1.17 16.88
N ASN A 265 -16.14 2.39 16.40
CA ASN A 265 -15.59 3.59 17.01
C ASN A 265 -16.62 4.28 17.89
N GLU A 266 -16.19 4.87 19.00
CA GLU A 266 -17.02 5.74 19.81
C GLU A 266 -17.26 7.07 19.09
N LEU A 267 -18.54 7.43 18.94
CA LEU A 267 -18.95 8.60 18.16
C LEU A 267 -18.89 9.88 18.99
N GLN A 268 -18.35 10.95 18.43
CA GLN A 268 -18.36 12.29 19.03
C GLN A 268 -19.72 12.97 18.88
N HIS A 269 -20.46 12.64 17.83
CA HIS A 269 -21.82 13.13 17.55
C HIS A 269 -22.63 12.09 16.80
N GLN A 270 -23.99 12.17 16.89
CA GLN A 270 -24.84 11.10 16.38
C GLN A 270 -25.14 11.19 14.87
N ASN A 271 -25.45 12.40 14.38
CA ASN A 271 -25.88 12.58 13.00
C ASN A 271 -24.66 12.57 12.05
N ILE A 272 -24.74 11.79 10.98
CA ILE A 272 -23.76 11.82 9.91
C ILE A 272 -24.05 13.03 9.04
N PHE A 273 -23.04 13.90 8.84
CA PHE A 273 -23.15 14.92 7.80
C PHE A 273 -23.25 14.25 6.43
N TYR A 274 -24.19 14.65 5.63
CA TYR A 274 -24.37 14.15 4.28
C TYR A 274 -24.84 15.24 3.34
N VAL A 275 -24.22 15.36 2.19
CA VAL A 275 -24.63 16.22 1.09
C VAL A 275 -24.37 15.56 -0.25
N GLN A 276 -25.31 15.72 -1.17
CA GLN A 276 -25.12 15.42 -2.59
C GLN A 276 -25.61 16.60 -3.42
N LYS A 277 -24.84 17.04 -4.40
CA LYS A 277 -25.23 18.15 -5.26
C LYS A 277 -24.53 18.08 -6.61
N GLN A 278 -25.28 18.37 -7.67
CA GLN A 278 -24.75 18.66 -8.99
C GLN A 278 -24.32 20.14 -9.03
N VAL A 279 -23.10 20.39 -9.41
CA VAL A 279 -22.57 21.75 -9.63
C VAL A 279 -22.40 21.94 -11.13
N GLU A 280 -23.16 22.87 -11.69
CA GLU A 280 -23.04 23.21 -13.09
C GLU A 280 -21.78 24.06 -13.31
N PRO A 281 -21.07 23.90 -14.43
CA PRO A 281 -19.88 24.70 -14.72
C PRO A 281 -20.27 26.16 -14.99
N GLU A 282 -19.43 27.09 -14.59
CA GLU A 282 -19.57 28.49 -15.01
C GLU A 282 -19.27 28.60 -16.53
N GLY A 283 -20.31 28.92 -17.32
CA GLY A 283 -20.23 29.07 -18.78
C GLY A 283 -20.54 27.79 -19.55
N ASP A 284 -20.59 27.94 -20.89
CA ASP A 284 -21.06 26.93 -21.86
C ASP A 284 -20.10 25.71 -22.05
N ARG A 285 -19.14 25.52 -21.17
CA ARG A 285 -18.06 24.53 -21.31
C ARG A 285 -18.18 23.42 -20.27
N GLY A 286 -18.96 22.40 -20.58
CA GLY A 286 -18.80 21.10 -19.91
C GLY A 286 -20.05 20.57 -19.19
N THR A 287 -19.99 19.29 -18.87
CA THR A 287 -20.95 18.60 -18.02
C THR A 287 -20.64 18.90 -16.56
N GLY A 288 -21.67 19.22 -15.76
CA GLY A 288 -21.50 19.54 -14.34
C GLY A 288 -20.79 18.44 -13.53
N ILE A 289 -20.31 18.82 -12.38
CA ILE A 289 -19.64 17.90 -11.43
C ILE A 289 -20.64 17.50 -10.36
N PHE A 290 -20.86 16.20 -10.22
CA PHE A 290 -21.64 15.66 -9.11
C PHE A 290 -20.71 15.46 -7.91
N VAL A 291 -21.07 16.04 -6.77
CA VAL A 291 -20.34 15.97 -5.51
C VAL A 291 -21.20 15.27 -4.48
N GLU A 292 -20.66 14.24 -3.82
CA GLU A 292 -21.30 13.52 -2.73
C GLU A 292 -20.31 13.39 -1.58
N ILE A 293 -20.67 13.88 -0.39
CA ILE A 293 -19.81 13.93 0.78
C ILE A 293 -20.57 13.44 1.99
N ALA A 294 -19.95 12.56 2.75
CA ALA A 294 -20.41 12.21 4.09
C ALA A 294 -19.25 12.19 5.06
N PHE A 295 -19.48 12.64 6.29
CA PHE A 295 -18.49 12.51 7.36
C PHE A 295 -19.15 12.46 8.75
N GLN A 296 -18.36 11.99 9.71
CA GLN A 296 -18.70 11.94 11.13
C GLN A 296 -17.43 11.98 11.96
N TYR A 297 -17.45 12.64 13.11
CA TYR A 297 -16.34 12.63 14.06
C TYR A 297 -16.50 11.52 15.08
N THR A 298 -15.37 10.95 15.45
CA THR A 298 -15.21 9.94 16.51
C THR A 298 -14.39 10.52 17.66
N VAL A 299 -14.43 9.87 18.81
CA VAL A 299 -13.60 10.23 19.97
C VAL A 299 -12.11 9.98 19.71
N ASP A 300 -11.78 9.15 18.73
CA ASP A 300 -10.42 8.82 18.35
C ASP A 300 -9.62 10.03 17.81
N TYR A 301 -8.33 9.82 17.57
CA TYR A 301 -7.42 10.90 17.15
C TYR A 301 -7.03 10.80 15.66
N LYS A 302 -7.41 9.69 15.01
CA LYS A 302 -7.04 9.39 13.63
C LYS A 302 -7.96 10.07 12.64
N GLU A 303 -7.38 10.65 11.56
CA GLU A 303 -8.10 11.01 10.34
C GLU A 303 -8.28 9.74 9.48
N SER A 304 -9.51 9.44 9.08
CA SER A 304 -9.87 8.38 8.12
C SER A 304 -10.60 9.00 6.94
N LEU A 305 -9.85 9.33 5.87
CA LEU A 305 -10.37 10.09 4.74
C LEU A 305 -10.24 9.30 3.44
N PHE A 306 -11.38 9.06 2.78
CA PHE A 306 -11.47 8.27 1.55
C PHE A 306 -11.97 9.16 0.41
N GLY A 307 -11.14 9.31 -0.63
CA GLY A 307 -11.46 10.08 -1.84
C GLY A 307 -11.78 9.18 -3.03
N PHE A 308 -12.82 9.54 -3.79
CA PHE A 308 -13.21 8.82 -4.99
C PHE A 308 -13.49 9.79 -6.13
N ALA A 309 -13.04 9.41 -7.32
CA ALA A 309 -13.36 10.10 -8.56
C ALA A 309 -13.91 9.07 -9.57
N ASN A 310 -15.15 9.24 -10.02
CA ASN A 310 -15.87 8.29 -10.86
C ASN A 310 -15.82 6.85 -10.31
N ASN A 311 -16.07 6.70 -9.00
CA ASN A 311 -16.02 5.46 -8.23
C ASN A 311 -14.61 4.83 -8.08
N ILE A 312 -13.56 5.46 -8.59
CA ILE A 312 -12.18 5.00 -8.45
C ILE A 312 -11.59 5.59 -7.18
N HIS A 313 -11.00 4.77 -6.32
CA HIS A 313 -10.34 5.20 -5.10
C HIS A 313 -9.04 5.94 -5.41
N THR A 314 -8.97 7.20 -5.02
CA THR A 314 -7.77 8.05 -5.18
C THR A 314 -6.92 7.93 -3.92
N THR A 315 -6.09 6.91 -3.84
CA THR A 315 -5.28 6.58 -2.65
C THR A 315 -4.30 7.67 -2.24
N GLU A 316 -3.85 8.50 -3.19
CA GLU A 316 -2.97 9.65 -2.97
C GLU A 316 -3.76 10.98 -2.93
N GLY A 317 -5.09 10.90 -2.84
CA GLY A 317 -5.97 12.06 -2.78
C GLY A 317 -6.16 12.76 -4.11
N GLY A 318 -6.01 14.08 -4.12
CA GLY A 318 -6.20 14.93 -5.29
C GLY A 318 -6.97 16.21 -4.97
N MET A 319 -7.33 16.97 -6.01
CA MET A 319 -7.88 18.32 -5.86
C MET A 319 -9.25 18.34 -5.13
N HIS A 320 -10.07 17.29 -5.25
CA HIS A 320 -11.33 17.16 -4.50
C HIS A 320 -11.08 17.03 -2.98
N ILE A 321 -10.03 16.32 -2.56
CA ILE A 321 -9.62 16.21 -1.16
C ILE A 321 -9.04 17.53 -0.64
N VAL A 322 -8.24 18.22 -1.46
CA VAL A 322 -7.73 19.56 -1.13
C VAL A 322 -8.88 20.53 -0.90
N GLY A 323 -9.90 20.51 -1.78
CA GLY A 323 -11.11 21.32 -1.64
C GLY A 323 -11.88 21.01 -0.36
N PHE A 324 -12.06 19.72 -0.04
CA PHE A 324 -12.71 19.28 1.18
C PHE A 324 -11.99 19.80 2.42
N ARG A 325 -10.69 19.59 2.53
CA ARG A 325 -9.88 20.02 3.69
C ARG A 325 -9.88 21.54 3.88
N ALA A 326 -9.78 22.29 2.79
CA ALA A 326 -9.82 23.76 2.84
C ALA A 326 -11.19 24.28 3.30
N ALA A 327 -12.27 23.78 2.74
CA ALA A 327 -13.62 24.19 3.11
C ALA A 327 -13.99 23.80 4.55
N LEU A 328 -13.66 22.56 4.96
CA LEU A 328 -13.91 22.07 6.32
C LEU A 328 -13.27 23.02 7.35
N THR A 329 -11.96 23.25 7.22
CA THR A 329 -11.20 24.09 8.15
C THR A 329 -11.75 25.53 8.19
N ARG A 330 -12.06 26.10 7.04
CA ARG A 330 -12.61 27.46 6.94
C ARG A 330 -13.98 27.57 7.60
N VAL A 331 -14.91 26.65 7.31
CA VAL A 331 -16.28 26.70 7.85
C VAL A 331 -16.29 26.50 9.35
N LEU A 332 -15.50 25.55 9.88
CA LEU A 332 -15.42 25.30 11.32
C LEU A 332 -14.83 26.51 12.06
N ASN A 333 -13.79 27.16 11.52
CA ASN A 333 -13.25 28.40 12.11
C ASN A 333 -14.27 29.51 12.12
N ASN A 334 -14.98 29.75 11.01
CA ASN A 334 -15.99 30.79 10.92
C ASN A 334 -17.11 30.56 11.93
N PHE A 335 -17.64 29.31 11.98
CA PHE A 335 -18.70 28.94 12.92
C PHE A 335 -18.24 29.06 14.38
N ALA A 336 -17.02 28.60 14.70
CA ALA A 336 -16.49 28.68 16.05
C ALA A 336 -16.34 30.16 16.53
N ARG A 337 -16.00 31.09 15.63
CA ARG A 337 -15.95 32.50 15.92
C ARG A 337 -17.32 33.12 16.03
N GLU A 338 -18.22 32.84 15.10
CA GLU A 338 -19.60 33.34 15.10
C GLU A 338 -20.36 32.94 16.38
N LYS A 339 -20.16 31.73 16.86
CA LYS A 339 -20.76 31.20 18.10
C LYS A 339 -19.92 31.43 19.35
N GLN A 340 -18.84 32.20 19.26
CA GLN A 340 -17.95 32.57 20.37
C GLN A 340 -17.24 31.38 21.06
N TYR A 341 -17.09 30.26 20.44
CA TYR A 341 -16.22 29.16 20.89
C TYR A 341 -14.73 29.54 20.80
N LEU A 342 -14.36 30.37 19.81
CA LEU A 342 -13.08 31.02 19.67
C LEU A 342 -13.25 32.53 19.89
N LYS A 343 -12.47 33.11 20.83
CA LYS A 343 -12.42 34.54 21.07
C LYS A 343 -11.56 35.25 20.01
N GLU A 344 -11.69 36.56 19.86
CA GLU A 344 -10.88 37.33 18.88
C GLU A 344 -9.36 37.15 19.04
N LYS A 345 -8.91 36.91 20.27
CA LYS A 345 -7.48 36.74 20.61
C LYS A 345 -6.98 35.29 20.39
N ASP A 346 -7.87 34.33 20.21
CA ASP A 346 -7.50 32.95 20.09
C ASP A 346 -7.02 32.66 18.63
N ASP A 347 -6.02 31.79 18.49
CA ASP A 347 -5.58 31.32 17.20
C ASP A 347 -6.70 30.54 16.49
N ASN A 348 -6.70 30.54 15.17
CA ASN A 348 -7.57 29.69 14.38
C ASN A 348 -7.20 28.21 14.55
N LEU A 349 -8.22 27.35 14.43
CA LEU A 349 -8.01 25.91 14.27
C LEU A 349 -7.15 25.66 13.02
N SER A 350 -6.10 24.87 13.17
CA SER A 350 -5.32 24.37 12.03
C SER A 350 -6.10 23.33 11.25
N GLY A 351 -5.61 23.00 10.05
CA GLY A 351 -6.17 21.91 9.28
C GLY A 351 -6.16 20.58 10.02
N ASP A 352 -5.11 20.30 10.79
CA ASP A 352 -4.98 19.05 11.56
C ASP A 352 -5.94 19.04 12.75
N ASP A 353 -6.14 20.16 13.45
CA ASP A 353 -7.13 20.27 14.53
C ASP A 353 -8.56 19.97 14.01
N ALA A 354 -8.87 20.46 12.80
CA ALA A 354 -10.18 20.26 12.17
C ALA A 354 -10.38 18.81 11.66
N ARG A 355 -9.34 18.00 11.57
CA ARG A 355 -9.41 16.64 11.03
C ARG A 355 -9.17 15.55 12.08
N GLU A 356 -8.79 15.90 13.29
CA GLU A 356 -8.60 14.92 14.38
C GLU A 356 -9.90 14.16 14.68
N GLY A 357 -9.89 12.85 14.56
CA GLY A 357 -11.06 11.99 14.77
C GLY A 357 -12.09 12.00 13.63
N LEU A 358 -11.77 12.59 12.49
CA LEU A 358 -12.66 12.69 11.34
C LEU A 358 -12.65 11.39 10.52
N THR A 359 -13.83 10.84 10.27
CA THR A 359 -14.06 9.83 9.23
C THR A 359 -14.87 10.45 8.11
N ALA A 360 -14.32 10.54 6.90
CA ALA A 360 -14.97 11.20 5.77
C ALA A 360 -14.83 10.40 4.47
N VAL A 361 -15.88 10.43 3.67
CA VAL A 361 -15.92 9.87 2.31
C VAL A 361 -16.34 10.99 1.35
N ILE A 362 -15.49 11.25 0.36
CA ILE A 362 -15.69 12.28 -0.65
C ILE A 362 -15.71 11.61 -2.03
N SER A 363 -16.83 11.67 -2.70
CA SER A 363 -17.00 11.11 -4.05
C SER A 363 -17.37 12.23 -5.02
N VAL A 364 -16.60 12.35 -6.10
CA VAL A 364 -16.89 13.25 -7.20
C VAL A 364 -17.09 12.46 -8.49
N ARG A 365 -18.05 12.90 -9.32
CA ARG A 365 -18.27 12.34 -10.66
C ARG A 365 -18.20 13.47 -11.67
N LEU A 366 -17.30 13.31 -12.64
CA LEU A 366 -17.04 14.31 -13.68
C LEU A 366 -16.75 13.63 -15.02
N ALA A 367 -17.04 14.34 -16.11
CA ALA A 367 -16.95 13.78 -17.46
C ALA A 367 -15.51 13.51 -17.92
N ASN A 368 -14.58 14.41 -17.57
CA ASN A 368 -13.20 14.35 -18.03
C ASN A 368 -12.23 14.34 -16.84
N PRO A 369 -12.15 13.26 -16.07
CA PRO A 369 -11.19 13.20 -14.95
C PRO A 369 -9.76 13.10 -15.46
N GLN A 370 -8.90 13.91 -14.86
CA GLN A 370 -7.46 13.94 -15.13
C GLN A 370 -6.75 13.30 -13.94
N PHE A 371 -6.21 12.12 -14.14
CA PHE A 371 -5.46 11.41 -13.10
C PHE A 371 -3.96 11.51 -13.34
N GLU A 372 -3.21 11.55 -12.25
CA GLU A 372 -1.76 11.37 -12.27
C GLU A 372 -1.46 9.87 -12.41
N GLY A 373 -0.98 9.47 -13.60
CA GLY A 373 -0.59 8.09 -13.89
C GLY A 373 -1.73 7.11 -14.20
N GLN A 374 -1.35 5.89 -14.60
CA GLN A 374 -2.28 4.82 -15.01
C GLN A 374 -3.04 4.21 -13.82
N THR A 375 -2.46 4.21 -12.65
CA THR A 375 -3.09 3.68 -11.41
C THR A 375 -4.23 4.55 -10.89
N LYS A 376 -4.41 5.75 -11.47
CA LYS A 376 -5.46 6.72 -11.11
C LYS A 376 -5.47 7.10 -9.62
N ALA A 377 -4.29 7.06 -8.99
CA ALA A 377 -4.14 7.25 -7.55
C ALA A 377 -4.46 8.69 -7.08
N ARG A 378 -4.37 9.69 -7.98
CA ARG A 378 -4.56 11.10 -7.64
C ARG A 378 -5.34 11.84 -8.72
N LEU A 379 -6.33 12.64 -8.30
CA LEU A 379 -7.14 13.48 -9.21
C LEU A 379 -6.53 14.89 -9.33
N GLY A 380 -6.25 15.32 -10.58
CA GLY A 380 -5.62 16.62 -10.89
C GLY A 380 -6.60 17.77 -11.20
N ASN A 381 -7.88 17.50 -11.41
CA ASN A 381 -8.88 18.49 -11.86
C ASN A 381 -9.11 19.63 -10.85
N ASN A 382 -8.71 20.85 -11.18
CA ASN A 382 -8.92 22.02 -10.32
C ASN A 382 -10.41 22.36 -10.13
N GLU A 383 -11.24 22.13 -11.12
CA GLU A 383 -12.68 22.33 -11.06
C GLU A 383 -13.34 21.44 -9.98
N ALA A 384 -12.80 20.27 -9.71
CA ALA A 384 -13.27 19.40 -8.64
C ALA A 384 -13.02 20.01 -7.25
N ARG A 385 -11.92 20.75 -7.09
CA ARG A 385 -11.64 21.49 -5.87
C ARG A 385 -12.72 22.54 -5.61
N SER A 386 -12.96 23.43 -6.56
CA SER A 386 -13.93 24.50 -6.43
C SER A 386 -15.35 23.99 -6.20
N ALA A 387 -15.74 22.91 -6.89
CA ALA A 387 -17.05 22.28 -6.72
C ALA A 387 -17.23 21.73 -5.29
N VAL A 388 -16.26 20.98 -4.79
CA VAL A 388 -16.27 20.42 -3.43
C VAL A 388 -16.27 21.55 -2.37
N GLU A 389 -15.44 22.59 -2.54
CA GLU A 389 -15.38 23.74 -1.63
C GLU A 389 -16.74 24.46 -1.54
N SER A 390 -17.40 24.70 -2.67
CA SER A 390 -18.69 25.38 -2.74
C SER A 390 -19.78 24.56 -2.06
N VAL A 391 -19.89 23.26 -2.45
CA VAL A 391 -20.93 22.36 -1.91
C VAL A 391 -20.78 22.16 -0.42
N LEU A 392 -19.57 21.86 0.04
CA LEU A 392 -19.30 21.62 1.45
C LEU A 392 -19.53 22.89 2.29
N SER A 393 -19.05 24.05 1.84
CA SER A 393 -19.15 25.29 2.61
C SER A 393 -20.61 25.66 2.92
N THR A 394 -21.49 25.53 1.93
CA THR A 394 -22.89 25.85 2.10
C THR A 394 -23.60 24.80 2.97
N ALA A 395 -23.40 23.52 2.65
CA ALA A 395 -24.12 22.45 3.33
C ALA A 395 -23.65 22.29 4.79
N LEU A 396 -22.34 22.43 5.05
CA LEU A 396 -21.83 22.30 6.40
C LEU A 396 -22.27 23.43 7.30
N LYS A 397 -22.33 24.67 6.79
CA LYS A 397 -22.86 25.79 7.57
C LYS A 397 -24.32 25.51 8.00
N ASN A 398 -25.16 25.07 7.08
CA ASN A 398 -26.55 24.74 7.40
C ASN A 398 -26.65 23.59 8.42
N PHE A 399 -25.86 22.52 8.22
CA PHE A 399 -25.83 21.37 9.14
C PHE A 399 -25.47 21.78 10.57
N LEU A 400 -24.47 22.63 10.75
CA LEU A 400 -24.03 23.11 12.07
C LEU A 400 -25.09 23.99 12.72
N GLU A 401 -25.85 24.78 11.95
CA GLU A 401 -26.94 25.61 12.45
C GLU A 401 -28.19 24.76 12.82
N GLU A 402 -28.50 23.75 12.00
CA GLU A 402 -29.66 22.86 12.19
C GLU A 402 -29.45 21.83 13.31
N ASN A 403 -28.20 21.45 13.60
CA ASN A 403 -27.85 20.40 14.56
C ASN A 403 -26.92 20.95 15.67
N PRO A 404 -27.39 21.80 16.58
CA PRO A 404 -26.52 22.52 17.53
C PRO A 404 -25.77 21.59 18.49
N LYS A 405 -26.32 20.43 18.87
CA LYS A 405 -25.63 19.45 19.72
C LYS A 405 -24.46 18.79 19.00
N ASP A 406 -24.66 18.41 17.74
CA ASP A 406 -23.59 17.83 16.92
C ASP A 406 -22.52 18.87 16.61
N ALA A 407 -22.93 20.11 16.31
CA ALA A 407 -22.03 21.23 16.08
C ALA A 407 -21.14 21.50 17.31
N GLN A 408 -21.74 21.50 18.51
CA GLN A 408 -20.99 21.63 19.76
C GLN A 408 -19.97 20.50 19.91
N GLY A 409 -20.37 19.24 19.72
CA GLY A 409 -19.46 18.08 19.82
C GLY A 409 -18.31 18.19 18.83
N ILE A 410 -18.57 18.57 17.58
CA ILE A 410 -17.54 18.77 16.54
C ILE A 410 -16.55 19.88 16.95
N ILE A 411 -17.05 21.04 17.35
CA ILE A 411 -16.19 22.16 17.73
C ILE A 411 -15.38 21.87 18.99
N GLU A 412 -15.99 21.23 20.02
CA GLU A 412 -15.27 20.81 21.22
C GLU A 412 -14.14 19.83 20.90
N LYS A 413 -14.35 18.89 19.98
CA LYS A 413 -13.31 17.99 19.51
C LYS A 413 -12.15 18.73 18.85
N CYS A 414 -12.44 19.66 17.95
CA CYS A 414 -11.42 20.48 17.28
C CYS A 414 -10.65 21.39 18.27
N LEU A 415 -11.35 22.00 19.23
CA LEU A 415 -10.72 22.82 20.27
C LEU A 415 -9.83 21.99 21.21
N LEU A 416 -10.24 20.76 21.51
CA LEU A 416 -9.45 19.84 22.31
C LEU A 416 -8.16 19.46 21.56
N ALA A 417 -8.25 19.20 20.24
CA ALA A 417 -7.10 18.95 19.37
C ALA A 417 -6.15 20.15 19.33
N ALA A 418 -6.69 21.37 19.15
CA ALA A 418 -5.89 22.61 19.14
C ALA A 418 -5.16 22.84 20.47
N LYS A 419 -5.85 22.64 21.61
CA LYS A 419 -5.21 22.73 22.96
C LYS A 419 -4.09 21.72 23.11
N ALA A 420 -4.30 20.47 22.66
CA ALA A 420 -3.28 19.44 22.72
C ALA A 420 -2.07 19.78 21.85
N ARG A 421 -2.29 20.27 20.62
CA ARG A 421 -1.23 20.72 19.73
C ARG A 421 -0.43 21.87 20.34
N GLN A 422 -1.11 22.84 20.95
CA GLN A 422 -0.47 23.97 21.63
C GLN A 422 0.35 23.51 22.84
N ALA A 423 -0.20 22.60 23.67
CA ALA A 423 0.54 22.01 24.78
C ALA A 423 1.79 21.26 24.31
N ALA A 424 1.65 20.46 23.23
CA ALA A 424 2.77 19.76 22.61
C ALA A 424 3.84 20.73 22.07
N ARG A 425 3.41 21.84 21.43
CA ARG A 425 4.32 22.90 20.98
C ARG A 425 5.06 23.56 22.15
N THR A 426 4.33 23.93 23.22
CA THR A 426 4.93 24.52 24.41
C THR A 426 5.91 23.57 25.10
N ALA A 427 5.55 22.30 25.22
CA ALA A 427 6.44 21.27 25.76
C ALA A 427 7.70 21.11 24.91
N ARG A 428 7.57 21.11 23.58
CA ARG A 428 8.69 21.06 22.65
C ARG A 428 9.58 22.31 22.74
N ASP A 429 8.98 23.52 22.76
CA ASP A 429 9.71 24.79 22.87
C ASP A 429 10.45 24.89 24.20
N ALA A 430 9.89 24.34 25.28
CA ALA A 430 10.57 24.19 26.56
C ALA A 430 11.76 23.24 26.49
N VAL A 431 11.64 22.17 25.73
CA VAL A 431 12.73 21.21 25.44
C VAL A 431 13.81 21.85 24.56
N LEU A 432 13.40 22.57 23.50
CA LEU A 432 14.33 23.28 22.62
C LEU A 432 15.04 24.45 23.36
N ARG A 433 14.34 25.23 24.20
CA ARG A 433 14.96 26.28 25.00
C ARG A 433 15.94 25.75 26.06
N LYS A 434 15.63 24.61 26.69
CA LYS A 434 16.60 23.85 27.49
C LYS A 434 17.73 23.31 26.65
N GLY A 435 17.43 22.89 25.37
CA GLY A 435 18.40 22.35 24.43
C GLY A 435 19.24 23.38 23.70
N VAL A 436 18.87 24.67 23.63
CA VAL A 436 19.72 25.71 23.03
C VAL A 436 20.89 26.06 23.95
N LEU A 437 20.76 25.87 25.25
CA LEU A 437 21.91 25.92 26.21
C LEU A 437 22.64 24.55 26.33
N ASP A 438 21.94 23.45 26.00
CA ASP A 438 22.46 22.07 25.92
C ASP A 438 22.48 21.54 24.48
N SER A 439 22.42 22.38 23.47
CA SER A 439 22.07 22.06 22.06
C SER A 439 23.09 21.27 21.26
N LEU A 440 23.97 20.55 21.93
CA LEU A 440 24.90 19.59 21.33
C LEU A 440 24.70 18.17 21.87
N SER A 441 23.74 17.92 22.74
CA SER A 441 23.57 16.59 23.31
C SER A 441 22.38 15.85 22.65
N LEU A 442 22.70 14.97 21.73
CA LEU A 442 21.89 13.82 21.35
C LEU A 442 21.40 13.10 22.63
N PRO A 443 20.26 12.35 22.58
CA PRO A 443 19.81 11.62 23.74
C PRO A 443 20.95 10.87 24.40
N GLY A 444 21.17 11.02 25.69
CA GLY A 444 22.30 10.41 26.39
C GLY A 444 22.40 8.88 26.25
N LYS A 445 21.30 8.26 25.77
CA LYS A 445 21.24 6.84 25.43
C LYS A 445 21.75 6.51 24.02
N LEU A 446 21.70 7.48 23.10
CA LEU A 446 22.13 7.26 21.71
C LEU A 446 23.65 7.14 21.63
N ALA A 447 24.12 5.99 21.19
CA ALA A 447 25.50 5.82 20.75
C ALA A 447 25.56 6.13 19.25
N ASP A 448 25.83 7.39 18.91
CA ASP A 448 25.84 7.86 17.52
C ASP A 448 27.04 7.36 16.72
N CYS A 449 26.95 7.46 15.38
CA CYS A 449 28.04 7.16 14.45
C CYS A 449 28.83 8.43 14.08
N SER A 450 30.02 8.25 13.55
CA SER A 450 30.90 9.35 13.15
C SER A 450 30.49 9.96 11.80
N SER A 451 29.86 9.18 10.93
CA SER A 451 29.40 9.62 9.61
C SER A 451 28.26 10.63 9.76
N LYS A 452 28.35 11.71 8.97
CA LYS A 452 27.28 12.70 8.80
C LYS A 452 26.49 12.51 7.50
N ASP A 453 26.86 11.51 6.70
CA ASP A 453 26.17 11.17 5.46
C ASP A 453 25.01 10.22 5.76
N PRO A 454 23.73 10.67 5.66
CA PRO A 454 22.57 9.82 5.98
C PRO A 454 22.50 8.55 5.14
N SER A 455 22.95 8.63 3.89
CA SER A 455 22.90 7.48 2.95
C SER A 455 23.81 6.31 3.37
N LYS A 456 24.83 6.58 4.16
CA LYS A 456 25.77 5.61 4.70
C LYS A 456 25.48 5.23 6.14
N SER A 457 24.68 6.05 6.84
CA SER A 457 24.45 5.91 8.27
C SER A 457 23.26 5.01 8.58
N GLU A 458 23.39 4.19 9.60
CA GLU A 458 22.42 3.20 10.05
C GLU A 458 22.08 3.43 11.53
N LEU A 459 20.78 3.40 11.88
CA LEU A 459 20.31 3.48 13.26
C LEU A 459 19.72 2.13 13.68
N TYR A 460 20.32 1.48 14.67
CA TYR A 460 19.77 0.31 15.33
C TYR A 460 18.92 0.73 16.52
N ILE A 461 17.64 0.40 16.49
CA ILE A 461 16.72 0.54 17.62
C ILE A 461 16.68 -0.82 18.30
N VAL A 462 17.22 -0.90 19.52
CA VAL A 462 17.47 -2.16 20.21
C VAL A 462 16.63 -2.24 21.48
N GLU A 463 16.06 -3.41 21.74
CA GLU A 463 15.32 -3.69 22.96
C GLU A 463 16.28 -3.88 24.16
N GLY A 464 16.05 -3.07 25.20
CA GLY A 464 16.76 -3.18 26.46
C GLY A 464 18.19 -2.63 26.48
N ASP A 465 18.67 -2.32 27.68
CA ASP A 465 20.02 -1.78 27.90
C ASP A 465 21.10 -2.87 27.73
N SER A 466 20.79 -4.16 28.01
CA SER A 466 21.71 -5.28 27.90
C SER A 466 22.11 -5.53 26.46
N ALA A 467 21.12 -5.79 25.59
CA ALA A 467 21.36 -5.95 24.14
C ALA A 467 21.93 -4.66 23.52
N GLY A 468 21.45 -3.48 23.97
CA GLY A 468 21.99 -2.18 23.59
C GLY A 468 23.49 -2.05 23.94
N GLY A 469 23.92 -2.59 25.06
CA GLY A 469 25.34 -2.64 25.47
C GLY A 469 26.19 -3.50 24.54
N SER A 470 25.75 -4.73 24.26
CA SER A 470 26.42 -5.64 23.32
C SER A 470 26.50 -5.04 21.90
N CYS A 471 25.39 -4.47 21.38
CA CYS A 471 25.36 -3.77 20.09
C CYS A 471 26.34 -2.58 20.05
N LYS A 472 26.37 -1.79 21.12
CA LYS A 472 27.24 -0.62 21.23
C LYS A 472 28.72 -1.00 21.22
N MET A 473 29.08 -2.14 21.80
CA MET A 473 30.45 -2.66 21.78
C MET A 473 30.81 -3.29 20.43
N GLY A 474 29.90 -4.06 19.83
CA GLY A 474 30.14 -4.78 18.57
C GLY A 474 30.02 -3.91 17.30
N ARG A 475 29.34 -2.78 17.31
CA ARG A 475 29.05 -1.97 16.13
C ARG A 475 30.28 -1.38 15.42
N ASP A 476 30.18 -1.10 14.15
CA ASP A 476 31.09 -0.20 13.46
C ASP A 476 30.70 1.28 13.78
N ARG A 477 31.54 1.94 14.57
CA ARG A 477 31.30 3.31 15.03
C ARG A 477 31.35 4.34 13.90
N THR A 478 31.82 3.97 12.72
CA THR A 478 31.92 4.89 11.59
C THR A 478 30.53 5.24 11.05
N TYR A 479 29.66 4.23 10.90
CA TYR A 479 28.36 4.42 10.26
C TYR A 479 27.17 3.79 10.99
N GLN A 480 27.37 3.04 12.08
CA GLN A 480 26.32 2.41 12.86
C GLN A 480 26.06 3.15 14.17
N ALA A 481 24.84 3.65 14.33
CA ALA A 481 24.34 4.22 15.59
C ALA A 481 23.44 3.22 16.30
N VAL A 482 23.40 3.26 17.64
CA VAL A 482 22.59 2.37 18.48
C VAL A 482 21.77 3.17 19.47
N LEU A 483 20.46 2.98 19.49
CA LEU A 483 19.51 3.57 20.42
C LEU A 483 18.82 2.44 21.20
N PRO A 484 19.17 2.18 22.46
CA PRO A 484 18.42 1.24 23.30
C PRO A 484 17.10 1.84 23.75
N LEU A 485 16.04 1.03 23.76
CA LEU A 485 14.73 1.37 24.30
C LEU A 485 14.50 0.61 25.61
N ARG A 486 14.03 1.30 26.64
CA ARG A 486 13.70 0.71 27.93
C ARG A 486 12.25 0.27 27.99
N GLY A 487 12.00 -0.98 27.65
CA GLY A 487 10.68 -1.58 27.71
C GLY A 487 9.74 -1.13 26.59
N LYS A 488 8.45 -1.43 26.76
CA LYS A 488 7.40 -1.16 25.75
C LYS A 488 7.14 0.34 25.62
N ILE A 489 7.22 0.84 24.41
CA ILE A 489 6.85 2.23 24.10
C ILE A 489 5.34 2.41 24.15
N LEU A 490 4.91 3.67 24.21
CA LEU A 490 3.50 4.04 24.20
C LEU A 490 2.82 3.59 22.89
N ASN A 491 1.62 3.01 23.00
CA ASN A 491 0.81 2.68 21.83
C ASN A 491 0.26 3.96 21.18
N THR A 492 0.82 4.32 20.04
CA THR A 492 0.53 5.55 19.33
C THR A 492 -0.79 5.51 18.57
N GLU A 493 -1.39 4.34 18.36
CA GLU A 493 -2.73 4.19 17.79
C GLU A 493 -3.82 4.71 18.76
N ARG A 494 -3.55 4.66 20.07
CA ARG A 494 -4.49 5.04 21.13
C ARG A 494 -4.14 6.34 21.84
N SER A 495 -3.05 7.00 21.44
CA SER A 495 -2.50 8.10 22.20
C SER A 495 -2.43 9.37 21.35
N ARG A 496 -2.68 10.50 22.01
CA ARG A 496 -2.55 11.81 21.39
C ARG A 496 -1.08 12.22 21.27
N LEU A 497 -0.80 13.16 20.38
CA LEU A 497 0.56 13.63 20.08
C LEU A 497 1.25 14.24 21.32
N ASP A 498 0.49 14.94 22.21
CA ASP A 498 1.02 15.48 23.46
C ASP A 498 1.61 14.37 24.36
N LYS A 499 0.87 13.26 24.52
CA LYS A 499 1.33 12.10 25.29
C LYS A 499 2.52 11.39 24.66
N ILE A 500 2.56 11.34 23.34
CA ILE A 500 3.69 10.79 22.59
C ILE A 500 4.96 11.59 22.85
N LEU A 501 4.86 12.93 22.86
CA LEU A 501 5.98 13.83 23.13
C LEU A 501 6.40 13.88 24.60
N GLU A 502 5.51 13.52 25.54
CA GLU A 502 5.85 13.30 26.96
C GLU A 502 6.64 12.00 27.18
N ASN A 503 6.44 10.98 26.34
CA ASN A 503 7.11 9.69 26.46
C ASN A 503 8.61 9.80 26.13
N GLN A 504 9.47 9.47 27.10
CA GLN A 504 10.91 9.68 26.97
C GLN A 504 11.56 8.82 25.85
N GLU A 505 11.05 7.60 25.62
CA GLU A 505 11.61 6.70 24.61
C GLU A 505 11.26 7.20 23.19
N LEU A 506 10.00 7.57 22.95
CA LEU A 506 9.57 8.13 21.67
C LEU A 506 10.21 9.49 21.40
N LYS A 507 10.34 10.34 22.42
CA LYS A 507 11.06 11.60 22.32
C LYS A 507 12.53 11.40 21.92
N SER A 508 13.20 10.44 22.55
CA SER A 508 14.59 10.09 22.20
C SER A 508 14.71 9.61 20.76
N LEU A 509 13.74 8.83 20.29
CA LEU A 509 13.70 8.36 18.90
C LEU A 509 13.47 9.51 17.91
N ILE A 510 12.52 10.42 18.18
CA ILE A 510 12.27 11.61 17.33
C ILE A 510 13.54 12.46 17.20
N ILE A 511 14.23 12.74 18.33
CA ILE A 511 15.48 13.50 18.33
C ILE A 511 16.58 12.76 17.57
N ALA A 512 16.69 11.44 17.72
CA ALA A 512 17.67 10.63 17.01
C ALA A 512 17.46 10.65 15.50
N LEU A 513 16.20 10.61 15.02
CA LEU A 513 15.85 10.66 13.59
C LEU A 513 16.20 12.03 12.97
N GLY A 514 16.00 13.13 13.71
CA GLY A 514 16.33 14.50 13.27
C GLY A 514 15.23 15.21 12.47
N THR A 515 14.22 14.51 11.98
CA THR A 515 13.21 14.99 11.02
C THR A 515 12.09 15.84 11.63
N ASN A 516 12.06 16.02 12.95
CA ASN A 516 10.88 16.52 13.66
C ASN A 516 9.64 15.62 13.48
N ILE A 517 8.44 16.09 13.86
CA ILE A 517 7.19 15.33 13.79
C ILE A 517 6.01 16.27 13.47
N GLY A 518 4.98 15.76 12.78
CA GLY A 518 3.78 16.49 12.41
C GLY A 518 4.04 17.53 11.33
N GLU A 519 3.50 18.76 11.50
CA GLU A 519 3.61 19.84 10.51
C GLU A 519 5.05 20.29 10.18
N GLN A 520 6.00 19.98 11.04
CA GLN A 520 7.41 20.34 10.85
C GLN A 520 8.28 19.15 10.44
N PHE A 521 7.67 18.05 10.06
CA PHE A 521 8.40 16.91 9.53
C PHE A 521 9.07 17.28 8.21
N ASP A 522 10.38 17.11 8.16
CA ASP A 522 11.17 17.26 6.94
C ASP A 522 12.04 16.03 6.73
N ILE A 523 11.79 15.30 5.66
CA ILE A 523 12.54 14.09 5.30
C ILE A 523 14.01 14.41 4.98
N SER A 524 14.33 15.63 4.54
CA SER A 524 15.68 16.03 4.20
C SER A 524 16.60 16.12 5.43
N ASP A 525 16.03 16.29 6.62
CA ASP A 525 16.75 16.31 7.90
C ASP A 525 17.03 14.92 8.47
N LEU A 526 16.57 13.85 7.79
CA LEU A 526 16.74 12.48 8.27
C LEU A 526 18.22 12.11 8.36
N ARG A 527 18.65 11.70 9.55
CA ARG A 527 20.06 11.40 9.85
C ARG A 527 20.51 10.01 9.42
N TYR A 528 19.57 9.08 9.18
CA TYR A 528 19.90 7.67 8.87
C TYR A 528 18.96 7.15 7.79
N HIS A 529 19.50 6.72 6.64
CA HIS A 529 18.71 6.10 5.58
C HIS A 529 18.51 4.59 5.79
N LYS A 530 18.96 4.05 6.92
CA LYS A 530 18.61 2.70 7.37
C LYS A 530 18.26 2.74 8.85
N ILE A 531 17.00 2.55 9.15
CA ILE A 531 16.46 2.45 10.51
C ILE A 531 16.12 0.99 10.73
N ILE A 532 16.86 0.32 11.61
CA ILE A 532 16.83 -1.12 11.78
C ILE A 532 16.25 -1.42 13.17
N ILE A 533 15.06 -2.03 13.19
CA ILE A 533 14.42 -2.49 14.42
C ILE A 533 15.01 -3.85 14.78
N MET A 534 15.55 -3.94 15.97
CA MET A 534 16.16 -5.15 16.50
C MET A 534 15.58 -5.45 17.89
N ALA A 535 14.68 -6.42 17.95
CA ALA A 535 13.97 -6.84 19.15
C ALA A 535 14.14 -8.36 19.33
N ASP A 536 13.96 -8.81 20.56
CA ASP A 536 14.06 -10.22 20.93
C ASP A 536 13.04 -11.08 20.16
N ALA A 537 13.30 -12.38 20.08
CA ALA A 537 12.46 -13.31 19.34
C ALA A 537 11.23 -13.79 20.16
N ASP A 538 10.98 -13.20 21.30
CA ASP A 538 9.89 -13.50 22.22
C ASP A 538 8.61 -12.68 21.95
N SER A 539 7.57 -12.90 22.74
CA SER A 539 6.28 -12.22 22.64
C SER A 539 6.38 -10.70 22.92
N ASP A 540 7.27 -10.30 23.82
CA ASP A 540 7.48 -8.90 24.19
C ASP A 540 8.22 -8.13 23.10
N GLY A 541 9.28 -8.72 22.55
CA GLY A 541 10.01 -8.16 21.41
C GLY A 541 9.13 -8.03 20.15
N MET A 542 8.26 -9.00 19.90
CA MET A 542 7.27 -8.90 18.79
C MET A 542 6.28 -7.76 19.02
N HIS A 543 5.87 -7.51 20.26
CA HIS A 543 5.01 -6.39 20.62
C HIS A 543 5.73 -5.04 20.46
N ILE A 544 6.97 -4.91 20.94
CA ILE A 544 7.79 -3.71 20.79
C ILE A 544 7.99 -3.39 19.30
N LYS A 545 8.29 -4.40 18.48
CA LYS A 545 8.39 -4.28 17.02
C LYS A 545 7.10 -3.72 16.42
N THR A 546 5.95 -4.25 16.82
CA THR A 546 4.64 -3.80 16.32
C THR A 546 4.35 -2.36 16.75
N LEU A 547 4.66 -1.97 18.00
CA LEU A 547 4.52 -0.60 18.49
C LEU A 547 5.39 0.38 17.71
N LEU A 548 6.64 0.02 17.44
CA LEU A 548 7.56 0.83 16.63
C LEU A 548 7.08 1.00 15.19
N LEU A 549 6.62 -0.09 14.57
CA LEU A 549 6.05 -0.04 13.23
C LEU A 549 4.80 0.84 13.18
N THR A 550 3.92 0.75 14.19
CA THR A 550 2.74 1.61 14.32
C THR A 550 3.16 3.08 14.41
N PHE A 551 4.13 3.40 15.27
CA PHE A 551 4.65 4.75 15.42
C PHE A 551 5.25 5.31 14.12
N LEU A 552 6.13 4.55 13.47
CA LEU A 552 6.76 4.96 12.22
C LEU A 552 5.73 5.12 11.08
N TYR A 553 4.75 4.21 11.00
CA TYR A 553 3.70 4.30 9.99
C TYR A 553 2.79 5.52 10.20
N ARG A 554 2.41 5.81 11.44
CA ARG A 554 1.47 6.92 11.75
C ARG A 554 2.10 8.30 11.66
N TYR A 555 3.33 8.44 12.11
CA TYR A 555 3.96 9.74 12.26
C TYR A 555 5.09 10.01 11.26
N PHE A 556 5.61 8.98 10.62
CA PHE A 556 6.72 9.06 9.65
C PHE A 556 6.45 8.21 8.39
N PRO A 557 5.27 8.32 7.77
CA PRO A 557 4.90 7.46 6.63
C PRO A 557 5.87 7.59 5.47
N GLU A 558 6.47 8.77 5.27
CA GLU A 558 7.42 9.03 4.20
C GLU A 558 8.73 8.25 4.39
N ILE A 559 9.22 8.10 5.63
CA ILE A 559 10.41 7.28 5.93
C ILE A 559 10.19 5.82 5.52
N VAL A 560 8.97 5.32 5.73
CA VAL A 560 8.63 3.94 5.34
C VAL A 560 8.44 3.82 3.83
N ARG A 561 7.79 4.79 3.16
CA ARG A 561 7.63 4.83 1.70
C ARG A 561 8.96 4.88 0.95
N GLN A 562 9.93 5.63 1.47
CA GLN A 562 11.29 5.69 0.93
C GLN A 562 12.08 4.38 1.16
N GLY A 563 11.52 3.44 1.93
CA GLY A 563 12.13 2.13 2.18
C GLY A 563 13.31 2.19 3.16
N TYR A 564 13.33 3.16 4.08
CA TYR A 564 14.41 3.31 5.05
C TYR A 564 14.22 2.49 6.32
N VAL A 565 13.10 1.79 6.50
CA VAL A 565 12.78 0.98 7.68
C VAL A 565 13.05 -0.50 7.42
N TYR A 566 13.79 -1.13 8.32
CA TYR A 566 14.16 -2.53 8.26
C TYR A 566 13.92 -3.22 9.60
N VAL A 567 13.71 -4.53 9.55
CA VAL A 567 13.66 -5.42 10.72
C VAL A 567 14.82 -6.39 10.61
N ALA A 568 15.68 -6.41 11.63
CA ALA A 568 16.76 -7.38 11.73
C ALA A 568 16.22 -8.77 12.03
N GLN A 569 16.90 -9.78 11.50
CA GLN A 569 16.60 -11.19 11.75
C GLN A 569 17.83 -11.82 12.43
N PRO A 570 17.92 -11.80 13.76
CA PRO A 570 18.98 -12.49 14.47
C PRO A 570 18.80 -14.01 14.34
N PRO A 571 19.86 -14.82 14.50
CA PRO A 571 19.77 -16.27 14.53
C PRO A 571 19.04 -16.74 15.80
N LEU A 572 18.27 -17.82 15.68
CA LEU A 572 17.58 -18.46 16.79
C LEU A 572 18.47 -19.46 17.53
N TYR A 573 19.43 -20.06 16.82
CA TYR A 573 20.30 -21.09 17.37
C TYR A 573 21.75 -20.90 16.96
N ARG A 574 22.66 -21.23 17.87
CA ARG A 574 24.08 -21.46 17.64
C ARG A 574 24.36 -22.93 17.77
N ILE A 575 24.88 -23.56 16.74
CA ILE A 575 25.29 -24.96 16.72
C ILE A 575 26.81 -25.00 16.62
N GLN A 576 27.49 -25.54 17.63
CA GLN A 576 28.93 -25.63 17.71
C GLN A 576 29.39 -27.08 17.76
N LYS A 577 30.34 -27.42 16.88
CA LYS A 577 31.02 -28.72 16.88
C LYS A 577 32.55 -28.51 16.84
N GLY A 578 33.19 -28.74 17.96
CA GLY A 578 34.62 -28.45 18.09
C GLY A 578 34.90 -26.95 17.89
N LYS A 579 35.64 -26.57 16.85
CA LYS A 579 35.97 -25.18 16.52
C LYS A 579 35.03 -24.56 15.47
N GLU A 580 34.11 -25.34 14.89
CA GLU A 580 33.17 -24.87 13.88
C GLU A 580 31.87 -24.41 14.55
N THR A 581 31.43 -23.21 14.21
CA THR A 581 30.17 -22.63 14.68
C THR A 581 29.27 -22.31 13.48
N VAL A 582 28.00 -22.69 13.56
CA VAL A 582 26.96 -22.40 12.55
C VAL A 582 25.80 -21.74 13.23
N TYR A 583 25.32 -20.61 12.66
CA TYR A 583 24.15 -19.90 13.11
C TYR A 583 22.94 -20.30 12.27
N VAL A 584 21.79 -20.48 12.93
CA VAL A 584 20.58 -21.03 12.32
C VAL A 584 19.39 -20.13 12.64
N TYR A 585 18.57 -19.87 11.64
CA TYR A 585 17.50 -18.86 11.69
C TYR A 585 16.08 -19.47 11.79
N SER A 586 15.95 -20.79 11.74
CA SER A 586 14.66 -21.48 11.89
C SER A 586 14.82 -22.90 12.46
N ASP A 587 13.73 -23.43 13.04
CA ASP A 587 13.69 -24.82 13.51
C ASP A 587 13.89 -25.80 12.38
N ASP A 588 13.29 -25.55 11.20
CA ASP A 588 13.46 -26.38 10.02
C ASP A 588 14.93 -26.48 9.55
N GLU A 589 15.69 -25.38 9.68
CA GLU A 589 17.14 -25.39 9.37
C GLU A 589 17.91 -26.17 10.42
N LYS A 590 17.57 -26.01 11.69
CA LYS A 590 18.20 -26.78 12.77
C LYS A 590 18.02 -28.28 12.56
N GLU A 591 16.80 -28.74 12.29
CA GLU A 591 16.51 -30.14 12.04
C GLU A 591 17.26 -30.69 10.81
N LYS A 592 17.33 -29.90 9.73
CA LYS A 592 18.08 -30.28 8.52
C LYS A 592 19.58 -30.43 8.76
N ILE A 593 20.17 -29.58 9.60
CA ILE A 593 21.58 -29.65 9.97
C ILE A 593 21.83 -30.87 10.86
N LEU A 594 20.96 -31.12 11.83
CA LEU A 594 21.07 -32.24 12.76
C LEU A 594 20.82 -33.60 12.08
N SER A 595 19.90 -33.67 11.10
CA SER A 595 19.58 -34.91 10.37
C SER A 595 20.59 -35.30 9.30
N GLY A 596 21.68 -34.57 9.13
CA GLY A 596 22.75 -34.92 8.19
C GLY A 596 22.48 -34.61 6.72
N GLY A 597 21.58 -33.70 6.43
CA GLY A 597 21.27 -33.21 5.09
C GLY A 597 22.46 -32.52 4.44
N LYS A 598 22.82 -32.93 3.23
CA LYS A 598 23.97 -32.45 2.43
C LYS A 598 23.90 -30.92 2.20
N GLN A 599 25.03 -30.27 2.49
CA GLN A 599 25.48 -28.97 1.97
C GLN A 599 24.47 -27.83 1.97
N PHE A 600 24.55 -26.95 2.97
CA PHE A 600 23.96 -25.63 2.93
C PHE A 600 24.82 -24.67 2.11
N LYS A 601 24.32 -24.24 0.93
CA LYS A 601 24.84 -23.07 0.23
C LYS A 601 24.12 -21.85 0.81
N ILE A 602 24.84 -21.02 1.58
CA ILE A 602 24.39 -19.67 1.89
C ILE A 602 24.31 -18.91 0.57
N LYS A 603 23.11 -18.64 0.09
CA LYS A 603 22.88 -17.68 -1.00
C LYS A 603 23.07 -16.28 -0.44
N SER A 604 24.30 -15.79 -0.39
CA SER A 604 24.55 -14.36 -0.34
C SER A 604 24.25 -13.80 -1.74
N SER A 605 23.25 -12.95 -1.85
CA SER A 605 23.01 -12.13 -3.05
C SER A 605 24.07 -11.05 -3.11
N SER A 606 25.26 -11.34 -3.64
CA SER A 606 26.14 -10.36 -4.29
C SER A 606 27.38 -11.03 -4.85
N ARG A 607 27.62 -10.77 -6.11
CA ARG A 607 28.88 -10.80 -6.90
C ARG A 607 29.97 -11.78 -6.46
N LYS A 608 30.24 -12.68 -7.40
CA LYS A 608 31.47 -13.51 -7.56
C LYS A 608 32.67 -13.03 -6.75
N GLN A 609 33.00 -13.74 -5.70
CA GLN A 609 34.37 -14.00 -5.30
C GLN A 609 34.44 -15.34 -4.56
N ALA A 610 35.47 -16.09 -4.87
CA ALA A 610 35.94 -17.40 -4.49
C ALA A 610 35.14 -18.14 -3.39
N GLY A 611 34.54 -19.28 -3.80
CA GLY A 611 33.84 -20.18 -2.90
C GLY A 611 34.73 -20.80 -1.83
N VAL A 612 34.39 -20.54 -0.58
CA VAL A 612 34.83 -21.40 0.53
C VAL A 612 33.74 -22.46 0.68
N LYS A 613 34.06 -23.67 0.21
CA LYS A 613 33.25 -24.86 0.47
C LYS A 613 33.47 -25.27 1.93
N MET A 614 32.56 -24.92 2.83
CA MET A 614 32.48 -25.60 4.12
C MET A 614 31.70 -26.90 3.93
N ALA A 615 32.41 -27.97 3.78
CA ALA A 615 31.87 -29.32 3.83
C ALA A 615 31.88 -29.81 5.27
N VAL A 616 30.74 -29.80 5.93
CA VAL A 616 30.60 -30.54 7.21
C VAL A 616 30.48 -32.01 6.87
N LYS A 617 31.61 -32.73 6.96
CA LYS A 617 31.66 -34.19 6.87
C LYS A 617 31.22 -34.82 8.20
N GLY A 618 30.11 -35.57 8.16
CA GLY A 618 29.86 -36.68 9.08
C GLY A 618 29.02 -36.36 10.33
N PHE A 619 27.76 -36.03 10.16
CA PHE A 619 26.79 -36.20 11.22
C PHE A 619 25.97 -37.48 10.97
N LYS A 620 26.28 -38.55 11.70
CA LYS A 620 25.40 -39.72 11.87
C LYS A 620 24.90 -39.68 13.30
N VAL A 621 23.64 -39.37 13.49
CA VAL A 621 22.95 -39.54 14.77
C VAL A 621 22.42 -40.96 14.83
N LYS A 622 22.87 -41.76 15.81
CA LYS A 622 22.22 -43.00 16.19
C LYS A 622 21.09 -42.67 17.18
N SER A 623 19.89 -43.02 16.79
CA SER A 623 18.74 -43.04 17.70
C SER A 623 18.98 -44.08 18.80
N ILE A 624 18.85 -43.69 20.05
CA ILE A 624 18.75 -44.61 21.19
C ILE A 624 17.32 -44.47 21.72
N GLU A 625 16.53 -45.52 21.51
CA GLU A 625 15.31 -45.81 22.25
C GLU A 625 15.69 -46.43 23.59
N GLY A 626 14.94 -46.09 24.64
CA GLY A 626 14.92 -46.92 25.85
C GLY A 626 14.70 -46.20 27.18
N ALA A 627 13.44 -46.14 27.60
CA ALA A 627 12.86 -46.50 28.90
C ALA A 627 13.24 -45.76 30.20
N GLY A 628 12.18 -45.33 30.90
CA GLY A 628 11.98 -45.62 32.33
C GLY A 628 11.79 -44.43 33.24
N ASP A 629 10.53 -44.20 33.58
CA ASP A 629 9.86 -43.63 34.76
C ASP A 629 10.69 -43.19 35.99
N GLU A 630 10.39 -42.06 36.58
CA GLU A 630 9.70 -41.77 37.83
C GLU A 630 10.02 -40.38 38.41
N GLU A 631 9.06 -39.84 39.09
CA GLU A 631 8.84 -38.52 39.63
C GLU A 631 9.89 -38.01 40.65
N ALA A 632 10.25 -36.73 40.57
CA ALA A 632 10.40 -35.82 41.72
C ALA A 632 10.43 -34.38 41.25
N GLU A 633 9.40 -33.63 41.63
CA GLU A 633 9.32 -32.17 41.55
C GLU A 633 10.39 -31.52 42.43
N THR A 634 11.09 -30.55 41.89
CA THR A 634 11.38 -29.20 42.41
C THR A 634 12.68 -28.64 41.80
N ASP A 635 12.62 -27.38 41.36
CA ASP A 635 13.75 -26.45 41.06
C ASP A 635 14.88 -26.93 40.13
N SER A 636 14.54 -27.48 38.95
CA SER A 636 15.56 -27.97 38.02
C SER A 636 15.24 -27.76 36.54
N GLU A 637 14.39 -26.80 36.17
CA GLU A 637 14.10 -26.57 34.74
C GLU A 637 15.29 -25.98 33.98
N GLU A 638 16.11 -25.12 34.60
CA GLU A 638 17.29 -24.57 33.96
C GLU A 638 18.42 -25.59 33.71
N ILE A 639 18.54 -26.61 34.59
CA ILE A 639 19.60 -27.62 34.46
C ILE A 639 19.21 -28.74 33.47
N LYS A 640 17.93 -29.01 33.27
CA LYS A 640 17.45 -30.05 32.33
C LYS A 640 17.55 -29.64 30.87
N ASP A 641 17.51 -28.36 30.56
CA ASP A 641 17.65 -27.87 29.19
C ASP A 641 19.14 -27.88 28.69
N GLU A 642 20.12 -27.75 29.60
CA GLU A 642 21.54 -27.86 29.22
C GLU A 642 21.96 -29.31 28.92
N GLU A 643 21.38 -30.32 29.54
CA GLU A 643 21.73 -31.74 29.30
C GLU A 643 21.08 -32.30 28.01
N LYS A 644 19.88 -31.87 27.63
CA LYS A 644 19.24 -32.26 26.37
C LYS A 644 19.92 -31.71 25.11
N ASN A 645 20.78 -30.71 25.27
CA ASN A 645 21.44 -30.02 24.18
C ASN A 645 22.80 -30.64 23.75
N LYS A 646 23.25 -31.74 24.39
CA LYS A 646 24.50 -32.43 24.03
C LYS A 646 24.23 -33.69 23.21
N ILE A 647 24.01 -33.54 21.92
CA ILE A 647 23.94 -34.69 21.00
C ILE A 647 25.35 -34.91 20.41
N ALA A 648 26.02 -36.02 20.81
CA ALA A 648 27.25 -36.57 20.18
C ALA A 648 28.34 -35.51 19.83
N GLY A 649 28.75 -34.70 20.79
CA GLY A 649 29.83 -33.72 20.60
C GLY A 649 29.43 -32.43 19.87
N VAL A 650 28.12 -32.15 19.79
CA VAL A 650 27.56 -30.90 19.28
C VAL A 650 26.93 -30.14 20.43
N ASN A 651 27.29 -28.87 20.58
CA ASN A 651 26.68 -27.96 21.52
C ASN A 651 25.64 -27.10 20.77
N ILE A 652 24.40 -27.12 21.20
CA ILE A 652 23.29 -26.34 20.61
C ILE A 652 22.83 -25.34 21.68
N GLN A 653 23.02 -24.06 21.38
CA GLN A 653 22.54 -22.95 22.20
C GLN A 653 21.35 -22.29 21.50
N ARG A 654 20.20 -22.17 22.19
CA ARG A 654 19.07 -21.36 21.72
C ARG A 654 19.26 -19.95 22.29
N TYR A 655 19.14 -18.94 21.43
CA TYR A 655 19.07 -17.55 21.86
C TYR A 655 17.61 -17.18 22.16
N LYS A 656 17.27 -16.89 23.41
CA LYS A 656 15.97 -16.37 23.82
C LYS A 656 15.88 -14.86 23.58
N GLY A 657 17.01 -14.15 23.73
CA GLY A 657 17.10 -12.72 23.51
C GLY A 657 18.47 -12.29 23.00
N LEU A 658 18.52 -11.09 22.45
CA LEU A 658 19.73 -10.44 21.91
C LEU A 658 20.80 -10.19 22.99
N GLY A 659 20.37 -10.05 24.26
CA GLY A 659 21.25 -9.87 25.40
C GLY A 659 22.09 -11.09 25.76
N GLU A 660 21.73 -12.27 25.24
CA GLU A 660 22.50 -13.52 25.41
C GLU A 660 23.69 -13.64 24.44
N MET A 661 23.70 -12.80 23.39
CA MET A 661 24.77 -12.78 22.40
C MET A 661 25.90 -11.86 22.86
N ASN A 662 27.13 -12.33 22.74
CA ASN A 662 28.25 -11.44 22.94
C ASN A 662 28.43 -10.43 21.79
N PRO A 663 29.18 -9.33 21.97
CA PRO A 663 29.33 -8.29 20.98
C PRO A 663 29.84 -8.77 19.61
N GLU A 664 30.74 -9.73 19.57
CA GLU A 664 31.32 -10.27 18.34
C GLU A 664 30.30 -11.13 17.57
N GLU A 665 29.54 -11.99 18.28
CA GLU A 665 28.47 -12.80 17.70
C GLU A 665 27.36 -11.93 17.15
N LEU A 666 26.94 -10.90 17.87
CA LEU A 666 25.91 -9.98 17.47
C LEU A 666 26.33 -9.15 16.23
N PHE A 667 27.58 -8.71 16.19
CA PHE A 667 28.12 -8.05 15.01
C PHE A 667 28.13 -8.99 13.81
N GLU A 668 28.75 -10.17 13.96
CA GLU A 668 28.93 -11.12 12.86
C GLU A 668 27.64 -11.62 12.24
N THR A 669 26.57 -11.80 13.04
CA THR A 669 25.31 -12.38 12.58
C THR A 669 24.26 -11.35 12.17
N THR A 670 24.24 -10.18 12.85
CA THR A 670 23.10 -9.25 12.78
C THR A 670 23.47 -7.84 12.36
N MET A 671 24.74 -7.42 12.54
CA MET A 671 25.18 -6.04 12.25
C MET A 671 26.11 -5.94 11.06
N ASP A 672 26.90 -6.98 10.73
CA ASP A 672 27.81 -6.99 9.58
C ASP A 672 27.01 -6.88 8.26
N PRO A 673 27.19 -5.82 7.47
CA PRO A 673 26.47 -5.64 6.19
C PRO A 673 26.63 -6.80 5.20
N GLN A 674 27.69 -7.60 5.32
CA GLN A 674 27.97 -8.71 4.40
C GLN A 674 27.22 -10.00 4.78
N LYS A 675 26.87 -10.18 6.06
CA LYS A 675 26.32 -11.44 6.59
C LYS A 675 24.91 -11.31 7.14
N ARG A 676 24.55 -10.13 7.65
CA ARG A 676 23.23 -9.88 8.28
C ARG A 676 22.07 -10.09 7.33
N VAL A 677 20.96 -10.54 7.89
CA VAL A 677 19.68 -10.64 7.20
C VAL A 677 18.75 -9.53 7.68
N LEU A 678 18.37 -8.63 6.75
CA LEU A 678 17.42 -7.55 7.01
C LEU A 678 16.18 -7.73 6.15
N LYS A 679 15.01 -7.54 6.76
CA LYS A 679 13.72 -7.53 6.07
C LYS A 679 13.27 -6.08 5.93
N ARG A 680 13.17 -5.56 4.70
CA ARG A 680 12.67 -4.21 4.44
C ARG A 680 11.18 -4.16 4.70
N VAL A 681 10.72 -3.10 5.33
CA VAL A 681 9.30 -2.85 5.58
C VAL A 681 8.72 -2.11 4.39
N GLU A 682 7.70 -2.71 3.77
CA GLU A 682 6.98 -2.15 2.63
C GLU A 682 5.49 -2.33 2.86
N PHE A 683 4.68 -1.41 2.36
CA PHE A 683 3.23 -1.59 2.31
C PHE A 683 2.71 -1.30 0.91
N GLU A 684 1.93 -2.22 0.42
CA GLU A 684 1.35 -2.17 -0.92
C GLU A 684 0.02 -1.40 -0.96
N ASP A 685 -0.75 -1.43 0.14
CA ASP A 685 -2.09 -0.84 0.25
C ASP A 685 -2.28 -0.17 1.61
N SER A 686 -2.28 1.16 1.61
CA SER A 686 -2.43 1.95 2.83
C SER A 686 -3.74 1.67 3.57
N ALA A 687 -4.84 1.42 2.86
CA ALA A 687 -6.14 1.16 3.48
C ALA A 687 -6.16 -0.17 4.25
N LYS A 688 -5.53 -1.21 3.71
CA LYS A 688 -5.38 -2.50 4.39
C LYS A 688 -4.44 -2.40 5.59
N VAL A 689 -3.37 -1.65 5.45
CA VAL A 689 -2.40 -1.44 6.54
C VAL A 689 -3.08 -0.68 7.68
N ASP A 690 -3.87 0.34 7.36
CA ASP A 690 -4.69 1.06 8.33
C ASP A 690 -5.65 0.14 9.09
N GLU A 691 -6.39 -0.72 8.37
CA GLU A 691 -7.30 -1.70 8.96
C GLU A 691 -6.56 -2.68 9.89
N ILE A 692 -5.39 -3.18 9.47
CA ILE A 692 -4.58 -4.11 10.28
C ILE A 692 -4.09 -3.44 11.56
N PHE A 693 -3.55 -2.22 11.49
CA PHE A 693 -3.10 -1.51 12.69
C PHE A 693 -4.27 -1.20 13.63
N GLU A 694 -5.43 -0.83 13.11
CA GLU A 694 -6.63 -0.61 13.91
C GLU A 694 -7.10 -1.89 14.60
N ILE A 695 -7.12 -3.03 13.90
CA ILE A 695 -7.46 -4.34 14.49
C ILE A 695 -6.46 -4.73 15.57
N LEU A 696 -5.15 -4.64 15.29
CA LEU A 696 -4.11 -5.14 16.19
C LEU A 696 -3.84 -4.18 17.35
N MET A 697 -3.82 -2.88 17.12
CA MET A 697 -3.36 -1.86 18.04
C MET A 697 -4.48 -0.93 18.54
N GLY A 698 -5.65 -0.93 17.90
CA GLY A 698 -6.82 -0.13 18.27
C GLY A 698 -7.44 -0.53 19.61
N LYS A 699 -8.47 0.19 20.07
CA LYS A 699 -9.12 0.01 21.36
C LYS A 699 -9.94 -1.29 21.43
N GLU A 700 -10.55 -1.71 20.31
CA GLU A 700 -11.48 -2.82 20.25
C GLU A 700 -10.79 -4.19 20.39
N VAL A 701 -11.25 -4.98 21.36
CA VAL A 701 -10.74 -6.33 21.63
C VAL A 701 -11.36 -7.36 20.69
N GLY A 702 -12.63 -7.18 20.33
CA GLY A 702 -13.40 -8.13 19.51
C GLY A 702 -12.76 -8.42 18.15
N PRO A 703 -12.52 -7.41 17.31
CA PRO A 703 -11.85 -7.59 16.02
C PRO A 703 -10.48 -8.24 16.14
N ARG A 704 -9.68 -7.85 17.14
CA ARG A 704 -8.36 -8.44 17.42
C ARG A 704 -8.46 -9.92 17.77
N LYS A 705 -9.41 -10.31 18.62
CA LYS A 705 -9.65 -11.72 18.97
C LYS A 705 -10.01 -12.55 17.74
N ILE A 706 -10.91 -12.04 16.90
CA ILE A 706 -11.31 -12.71 15.64
C ILE A 706 -10.11 -12.86 14.71
N PHE A 707 -9.30 -11.79 14.55
CA PHE A 707 -8.09 -11.82 13.72
C PHE A 707 -7.10 -12.88 14.22
N ILE A 708 -6.80 -12.92 15.52
CA ILE A 708 -5.90 -13.90 16.11
C ILE A 708 -6.44 -15.33 15.88
N GLN A 709 -7.72 -15.57 16.12
CA GLN A 709 -8.33 -16.90 15.89
C GLN A 709 -8.28 -17.33 14.43
N ALA A 710 -8.52 -16.41 13.48
CA ALA A 710 -8.47 -16.69 12.07
C ALA A 710 -7.07 -17.06 11.58
N HIS A 711 -6.03 -16.45 12.17
CA HIS A 711 -4.63 -16.62 11.78
C HIS A 711 -3.84 -17.59 12.67
N ALA A 712 -4.46 -18.16 13.71
CA ALA A 712 -3.79 -19.04 14.68
C ALA A 712 -3.04 -20.22 14.02
N LYS A 713 -3.59 -20.79 12.95
CA LYS A 713 -2.96 -21.91 12.20
C LYS A 713 -1.73 -21.49 11.38
N THR A 714 -1.52 -20.20 11.14
CA THR A 714 -0.40 -19.68 10.34
C THR A 714 0.76 -19.21 11.20
N VAL A 715 0.56 -19.14 12.50
CA VAL A 715 1.59 -18.73 13.46
C VAL A 715 2.68 -19.81 13.52
N LYS A 716 3.93 -19.36 13.36
CA LYS A 716 5.13 -20.19 13.51
C LYS A 716 5.96 -19.63 14.65
N ASN A 717 6.72 -20.49 15.30
CA ASN A 717 7.61 -20.14 16.41
C ASN A 717 6.84 -19.52 17.59
N LEU A 718 5.80 -20.20 18.07
CA LEU A 718 5.20 -19.88 19.35
C LEU A 718 6.20 -20.18 20.45
N ASP A 719 6.46 -19.19 21.30
CA ASP A 719 7.18 -19.37 22.55
C ASP A 719 6.15 -19.88 23.57
N VAL A 720 6.03 -21.21 23.71
CA VAL A 720 5.09 -21.88 24.62
C VAL A 720 5.92 -22.67 25.62
#